data_8771e3fcd23150d7a1dca0a25e1a4d62
#
_entry.id   8771e3fcd23150d7a1dca0a25e1a4d62
#
_cell.length_a   1.000
_cell.length_b   1.000
_cell.length_c   1.000
_cell.angle_alpha   90.00
_cell.angle_beta   90.00
_cell.angle_gamma   90.00
#
_symmetry.space_group_name_H-M   'P 1'
#
loop_
_entity.id
_entity.type
_entity.pdbx_description
1 polymer ?
#
loop_
_entity_poly.entity_id
_entity_poly.type
_entity_poly.pdbx_seq_one_letter_code
_entity_poly.pdbx_strand_id
1 'polypeptide(L)'
;IMLVEGFKGQKVQDVKKPIQKMMVEKGEALIYMEPEKQVLSRSADECVVALCDQWYLDYGNEEWKKQAHGVLEHLETFCDETRKNFEATLAWLQEHACSRTYGLGTRLPWNEQWLIESLSDSTIYMAYYTVAHLLQGGVLSGQGPSPLGIRPQQMTREVWDYIFFKTSPFPKTDIPKEHLLKLRREFEFWYPVDVRVSGKDLVPNHLSYYLYNHVAMWPNDSGKWPQAVRANGHLLLNSEKMSKSTGNFLTLSQAIAKFSADGMRLALADAGDTVEDANFVEAMADAGILRLFTWVEWVKEMIANQDNLRTGPADTFNDRVFISEMNSGIIKTDQHYERMMYKEALKSGFFEFQAAKDKYRELAIEGMHKDLVFQFIENQTLLLAPICPHLCEHTWSLLGKSSTVMKAQWPTAGPVDEILIRSSQYLMDTAHDLRLRLKAYSQPAKGKKGDNKPPAKPTHCTIYVAKTYPPWQHSALSLLGKHYKSNNGALPDNKVIAMELGAMPELKKYMKRVMPFVAMIKDNLEKNGPRVLDLELEFDERAVLLENIVYLTNSLELDQIDVVFASEADDKVKEDCCPGKPFCVFRSDPGVIISLVNPQPSNGLFSTKIDIRQGDSKDSIIRRLSRVNRGIKDLSKVKLMRYEDPVLGPRRIPVLGKEEEGKLPVSNSSVFHISLQESKVHMSDNGLKVDIGDTLIYLV
;
A
#
# COMPACT_ATOMS: atom_id res chain seq x y z
N ILE A 1 49.75 -3.55 42.72
CA ILE A 1 51.22 -3.61 42.62
C ILE A 1 51.64 -5.06 42.72
N MET A 2 52.58 -5.47 41.88
CA MET A 2 53.10 -6.82 41.84
C MET A 2 54.14 -7.03 42.98
N LEU A 3 54.12 -8.22 43.54
CA LEU A 3 55.05 -8.62 44.63
C LEU A 3 56.13 -9.60 44.15
N VAL A 4 56.02 -10.13 42.94
CA VAL A 4 56.94 -11.12 42.36
C VAL A 4 58.30 -10.46 42.09
N GLU A 5 59.37 -11.16 42.46
CA GLU A 5 60.76 -10.70 42.29
C GLU A 5 61.05 -10.46 40.79
N GLY A 6 61.74 -9.36 40.50
CA GLY A 6 61.95 -8.87 39.14
C GLY A 6 60.87 -7.92 38.60
N PHE A 7 59.64 -7.94 39.16
CA PHE A 7 58.53 -7.06 38.79
C PHE A 7 57.94 -6.28 39.97
N LYS A 8 58.61 -6.36 41.11
CA LYS A 8 58.16 -5.75 42.37
C LYS A 8 57.97 -4.24 42.21
N GLY A 9 56.82 -3.75 42.65
CA GLY A 9 56.47 -2.33 42.59
C GLY A 9 55.80 -1.87 41.30
N GLN A 10 55.75 -2.69 40.26
CA GLN A 10 55.04 -2.38 39.00
C GLN A 10 53.53 -2.67 39.07
N LYS A 11 52.75 -2.03 38.22
CA LYS A 11 51.31 -2.31 38.16
C LYS A 11 51.06 -3.70 37.56
N VAL A 12 50.12 -4.44 38.14
CA VAL A 12 49.76 -5.82 37.69
C VAL A 12 49.38 -5.86 36.22
N GLN A 13 48.67 -4.87 35.72
CA GLN A 13 48.21 -4.83 34.32
C GLN A 13 49.40 -4.73 33.34
N ASP A 14 50.45 -4.00 33.69
CA ASP A 14 51.59 -3.77 32.81
C ASP A 14 52.52 -4.98 32.73
N VAL A 15 52.56 -5.79 33.78
CA VAL A 15 53.48 -6.94 33.91
C VAL A 15 52.80 -8.30 33.72
N LYS A 16 51.50 -8.35 33.55
CA LYS A 16 50.76 -9.62 33.43
C LYS A 16 51.28 -10.51 32.29
N LYS A 17 51.43 -9.97 31.08
CA LYS A 17 51.95 -10.71 29.93
C LYS A 17 53.43 -11.11 30.08
N PRO A 18 54.36 -10.24 30.51
CA PRO A 18 55.76 -10.60 30.80
C PRO A 18 55.88 -11.72 31.83
N ILE A 19 55.08 -11.71 32.91
CA ILE A 19 55.11 -12.77 33.93
C ILE A 19 54.56 -14.09 33.38
N GLN A 20 53.45 -14.06 32.63
CA GLN A 20 52.93 -15.26 31.96
C GLN A 20 54.00 -15.91 31.07
N LYS A 21 54.67 -15.10 30.24
CA LYS A 21 55.73 -15.58 29.36
C LYS A 21 56.88 -16.19 30.18
N MET A 22 57.36 -15.52 31.21
CA MET A 22 58.43 -16.01 32.09
C MET A 22 58.04 -17.33 32.75
N MET A 23 56.82 -17.49 33.26
CA MET A 23 56.37 -18.73 33.91
C MET A 23 56.27 -19.91 32.91
N VAL A 24 55.84 -19.63 31.67
CA VAL A 24 55.80 -20.66 30.61
C VAL A 24 57.25 -21.07 30.23
N GLU A 25 58.13 -20.13 30.03
CA GLU A 25 59.56 -20.39 29.74
C GLU A 25 60.29 -21.18 30.81
N LYS A 26 59.93 -20.97 32.08
CA LYS A 26 60.44 -21.76 33.21
C LYS A 26 59.78 -23.10 33.40
N GLY A 27 58.76 -23.42 32.67
CA GLY A 27 57.95 -24.65 32.85
C GLY A 27 57.07 -24.65 34.09
N GLU A 28 56.87 -23.49 34.71
CA GLU A 28 56.01 -23.31 35.92
C GLU A 28 54.54 -23.12 35.56
N ALA A 29 54.24 -22.84 34.32
CA ALA A 29 52.89 -22.68 33.80
C ALA A 29 52.84 -23.14 32.35
N LEU A 30 51.63 -23.46 31.88
CA LEU A 30 51.37 -23.73 30.49
C LEU A 30 50.14 -22.89 30.03
N ILE A 31 50.09 -22.61 28.75
CA ILE A 31 48.93 -21.93 28.19
C ILE A 31 47.80 -22.93 28.10
N TYR A 32 46.70 -22.65 28.83
CA TYR A 32 45.49 -23.41 28.80
C TYR A 32 44.39 -22.62 28.14
N MET A 33 43.70 -23.20 27.22
CA MET A 33 42.58 -22.59 26.51
C MET A 33 41.28 -23.32 26.90
N GLU A 34 40.31 -22.54 27.31
CA GLU A 34 38.98 -23.04 27.62
C GLU A 34 37.92 -22.15 26.99
N PRO A 35 36.69 -22.65 26.74
CA PRO A 35 35.61 -21.81 26.29
C PRO A 35 35.31 -20.70 27.30
N GLU A 36 35.11 -19.47 26.84
CA GLU A 36 34.77 -18.31 27.68
C GLU A 36 33.46 -18.51 28.44
N LYS A 37 32.55 -19.32 27.86
CA LYS A 37 31.30 -19.77 28.47
C LYS A 37 31.15 -21.25 28.18
N GLN A 38 30.35 -21.95 29.01
CA GLN A 38 29.99 -23.34 28.73
C GLN A 38 29.38 -23.45 27.33
N VAL A 39 29.95 -24.30 26.51
CA VAL A 39 29.48 -24.62 25.15
C VAL A 39 29.00 -26.04 25.13
N LEU A 40 27.75 -26.21 24.70
CA LEU A 40 27.15 -27.55 24.54
C LEU A 40 27.03 -27.88 23.05
N SER A 41 27.31 -29.09 22.69
CA SER A 41 27.07 -29.63 21.34
C SER A 41 25.57 -29.75 21.08
N ARG A 42 25.17 -30.08 19.87
CA ARG A 42 23.76 -30.37 19.53
C ARG A 42 23.21 -31.61 20.21
N SER A 43 24.08 -32.52 20.67
CA SER A 43 23.75 -33.69 21.51
C SER A 43 23.77 -33.38 23.01
N ALA A 44 23.93 -32.11 23.39
CA ALA A 44 24.02 -31.63 24.76
C ALA A 44 25.29 -32.07 25.53
N ASP A 45 26.33 -32.52 24.84
CA ASP A 45 27.63 -32.81 25.44
C ASP A 45 28.40 -31.52 25.69
N GLU A 46 29.11 -31.47 26.82
CA GLU A 46 29.99 -30.34 27.12
C GLU A 46 31.24 -30.33 26.19
N CYS A 47 31.50 -29.19 25.57
CA CYS A 47 32.58 -29.04 24.64
C CYS A 47 33.83 -28.42 25.31
N VAL A 48 34.98 -28.92 24.91
CA VAL A 48 36.29 -28.38 25.32
C VAL A 48 37.05 -27.79 24.12
N VAL A 49 37.99 -26.91 24.35
CA VAL A 49 38.91 -26.44 23.32
C VAL A 49 40.01 -27.48 23.09
N ALA A 50 40.10 -27.94 21.85
CA ALA A 50 41.14 -28.91 21.45
C ALA A 50 41.76 -28.47 20.12
N LEU A 51 43.03 -28.79 19.95
CA LEU A 51 43.69 -28.66 18.67
C LEU A 51 43.33 -29.86 17.80
N CYS A 52 42.97 -29.62 16.56
CA CYS A 52 42.67 -30.67 15.59
C CYS A 52 43.16 -30.22 14.21
N ASP A 53 43.39 -31.17 13.36
CA ASP A 53 43.70 -30.90 11.96
C ASP A 53 42.47 -30.33 11.25
N GLN A 54 42.71 -29.36 10.40
CA GLN A 54 41.65 -28.66 9.65
C GLN A 54 42.11 -28.36 8.23
N TRP A 55 41.16 -28.39 7.30
CA TRP A 55 41.30 -27.77 6.00
C TRP A 55 40.79 -26.35 6.08
N TYR A 56 41.56 -25.39 5.55
CA TYR A 56 41.23 -23.98 5.55
C TYR A 56 41.03 -23.45 4.16
N LEU A 57 40.06 -22.57 3.99
CA LEU A 57 39.94 -21.67 2.85
C LEU A 57 40.62 -20.35 3.23
N ASP A 58 41.62 -19.96 2.46
CA ASP A 58 42.38 -18.74 2.70
C ASP A 58 41.69 -17.52 2.06
N TYR A 59 40.59 -17.07 2.67
CA TYR A 59 39.91 -15.84 2.27
C TYR A 59 40.74 -14.60 2.53
N GLY A 60 41.82 -14.68 3.27
CA GLY A 60 42.80 -13.62 3.52
C GLY A 60 43.75 -13.38 2.32
N ASN A 61 43.81 -14.29 1.34
CA ASN A 61 44.63 -14.10 0.15
C ASN A 61 44.31 -12.79 -0.55
N GLU A 62 45.29 -11.92 -0.68
CA GLU A 62 45.08 -10.54 -1.14
C GLU A 62 44.49 -10.44 -2.55
N GLU A 63 44.95 -11.31 -3.46
CA GLU A 63 44.45 -11.32 -4.85
C GLU A 63 43.01 -11.82 -4.92
N TRP A 64 42.68 -12.90 -4.22
CA TRP A 64 41.32 -13.44 -4.17
C TRP A 64 40.37 -12.46 -3.48
N LYS A 65 40.80 -11.84 -2.38
CA LYS A 65 40.05 -10.78 -1.69
C LYS A 65 39.77 -9.58 -2.61
N LYS A 66 40.77 -9.13 -3.38
CA LYS A 66 40.58 -8.06 -4.37
C LYS A 66 39.56 -8.42 -5.44
N GLN A 67 39.59 -9.64 -5.94
CA GLN A 67 38.61 -10.13 -6.90
C GLN A 67 37.19 -10.20 -6.29
N ALA A 68 37.05 -10.64 -5.04
CA ALA A 68 35.78 -10.64 -4.32
C ALA A 68 35.22 -9.23 -4.13
N HIS A 69 36.06 -8.23 -3.83
CA HIS A 69 35.67 -6.82 -3.84
C HIS A 69 35.18 -6.36 -5.22
N GLY A 70 35.82 -6.81 -6.30
CA GLY A 70 35.38 -6.51 -7.66
C GLY A 70 33.97 -7.02 -7.96
N VAL A 71 33.57 -8.19 -7.44
CA VAL A 71 32.19 -8.65 -7.53
C VAL A 71 31.26 -7.73 -6.77
N LEU A 72 31.62 -7.35 -5.54
CA LEU A 72 30.79 -6.51 -4.68
C LEU A 72 30.54 -5.12 -5.28
N GLU A 73 31.49 -4.56 -6.02
CA GLU A 73 31.34 -3.26 -6.70
C GLU A 73 30.14 -3.25 -7.67
N HIS A 74 29.90 -4.37 -8.36
CA HIS A 74 28.85 -4.52 -9.36
C HIS A 74 27.56 -5.14 -8.79
N LEU A 75 27.63 -5.70 -7.59
CA LEU A 75 26.50 -6.40 -6.97
C LEU A 75 25.42 -5.42 -6.53
N GLU A 76 24.19 -5.61 -6.98
CA GLU A 76 23.03 -4.90 -6.45
C GLU A 76 22.61 -5.48 -5.08
N THR A 77 22.61 -4.68 -4.05
CA THR A 77 22.25 -5.10 -2.68
C THR A 77 20.93 -4.54 -2.19
N PHE A 78 20.27 -3.68 -2.97
CA PHE A 78 19.00 -3.00 -2.67
C PHE A 78 18.99 -2.17 -1.37
N CYS A 79 20.01 -2.29 -0.54
CA CYS A 79 20.12 -1.66 0.75
C CYS A 79 21.58 -1.39 1.10
N ASP A 80 21.89 -0.15 1.51
CA ASP A 80 23.23 0.25 1.89
C ASP A 80 23.79 -0.52 3.10
N GLU A 81 22.91 -0.91 4.04
CA GLU A 81 23.31 -1.71 5.20
C GLU A 81 23.83 -3.08 4.80
N THR A 82 23.15 -3.74 3.85
CA THR A 82 23.61 -5.02 3.31
C THR A 82 24.96 -4.90 2.63
N ARG A 83 25.20 -3.84 1.85
CA ARG A 83 26.48 -3.56 1.22
C ARG A 83 27.59 -3.37 2.25
N LYS A 84 27.36 -2.53 3.25
CA LYS A 84 28.33 -2.29 4.35
C LYS A 84 28.65 -3.57 5.12
N ASN A 85 27.69 -4.44 5.32
CA ASN A 85 27.92 -5.73 5.98
C ASN A 85 28.81 -6.65 5.15
N PHE A 86 28.63 -6.69 3.82
CA PHE A 86 29.56 -7.39 2.92
C PHE A 86 30.97 -6.79 2.97
N GLU A 87 31.10 -5.47 2.86
CA GLU A 87 32.39 -4.76 2.93
C GLU A 87 33.13 -5.07 4.23
N ALA A 88 32.43 -4.99 5.37
CA ALA A 88 32.99 -5.31 6.66
C ALA A 88 33.43 -6.79 6.74
N THR A 89 32.62 -7.70 6.21
CA THR A 89 32.95 -9.13 6.20
C THR A 89 34.18 -9.42 5.34
N LEU A 90 34.26 -8.89 4.13
CA LEU A 90 35.41 -9.06 3.25
C LEU A 90 36.69 -8.47 3.86
N ALA A 91 36.56 -7.39 4.63
CA ALA A 91 37.71 -6.77 5.29
C ALA A 91 38.34 -7.66 6.37
N TRP A 92 37.54 -8.34 7.20
CA TRP A 92 38.05 -9.12 8.32
C TRP A 92 38.26 -10.61 8.03
N LEU A 93 37.66 -11.17 6.97
CA LEU A 93 37.83 -12.57 6.63
C LEU A 93 39.30 -12.91 6.36
N GLN A 94 39.73 -14.00 6.98
CA GLN A 94 41.07 -14.60 6.85
C GLN A 94 40.90 -16.12 6.59
N GLU A 95 41.74 -16.97 7.18
CA GLU A 95 41.62 -18.41 7.07
C GLU A 95 40.31 -18.90 7.70
N HIS A 96 39.51 -19.62 6.95
CA HIS A 96 38.25 -20.20 7.42
C HIS A 96 38.32 -21.73 7.45
N ALA A 97 38.15 -22.31 8.64
CA ALA A 97 38.11 -23.77 8.81
C ALA A 97 36.87 -24.38 8.14
N CYS A 98 37.05 -25.03 7.01
CA CYS A 98 35.96 -25.49 6.15
C CYS A 98 35.70 -27.01 6.21
N SER A 99 36.43 -27.78 7.03
CA SER A 99 36.24 -29.23 7.15
C SER A 99 35.49 -29.62 8.42
N ARG A 100 34.74 -30.73 8.33
CA ARG A 100 33.97 -31.30 9.43
C ARG A 100 34.17 -32.81 9.42
N THR A 101 34.23 -33.40 10.60
CA THR A 101 34.25 -34.88 10.76
C THR A 101 32.88 -35.51 10.76
N TYR A 102 31.85 -34.71 10.98
CA TYR A 102 30.47 -35.10 11.12
C TYR A 102 29.50 -34.05 10.60
N GLY A 103 28.37 -34.46 10.06
CA GLY A 103 27.30 -33.56 9.59
C GLY A 103 26.91 -33.78 8.14
N LEU A 104 26.26 -32.76 7.57
CA LEU A 104 25.88 -32.71 6.16
C LEU A 104 26.96 -31.95 5.36
N GLY A 105 27.29 -32.45 4.20
CA GLY A 105 28.27 -31.85 3.29
C GLY A 105 28.85 -32.87 2.33
N THR A 106 29.57 -32.37 1.33
CA THR A 106 30.30 -33.20 0.35
C THR A 106 31.62 -33.61 0.96
N ARG A 107 32.07 -34.84 0.67
CA ARG A 107 33.42 -35.28 1.05
C ARG A 107 34.47 -34.54 0.25
N LEU A 108 35.59 -34.16 0.93
CA LEU A 108 36.74 -33.59 0.25
C LEU A 108 37.30 -34.62 -0.75
N PRO A 109 37.46 -34.32 -2.05
CA PRO A 109 37.90 -35.29 -3.06
C PRO A 109 39.32 -35.84 -2.82
N TRP A 110 40.18 -35.07 -2.17
CA TRP A 110 41.58 -35.45 -1.88
C TRP A 110 41.78 -35.97 -0.46
N ASN A 111 40.77 -35.87 0.38
CA ASN A 111 40.82 -36.36 1.76
C ASN A 111 39.42 -36.73 2.24
N GLU A 112 38.89 -37.88 1.80
CA GLU A 112 37.50 -38.31 1.96
C GLU A 112 37.04 -38.55 3.40
N GLN A 113 37.96 -38.56 4.36
CA GLN A 113 37.58 -38.59 5.79
C GLN A 113 36.91 -37.31 6.29
N TRP A 114 37.07 -36.21 5.54
CA TRP A 114 36.54 -34.90 5.88
C TRP A 114 35.38 -34.54 4.98
N LEU A 115 34.38 -33.90 5.59
CA LEU A 115 33.24 -33.26 4.90
C LEU A 115 33.53 -31.76 4.76
N ILE A 116 33.09 -31.17 3.69
CA ILE A 116 33.05 -29.72 3.54
C ILE A 116 31.94 -29.17 4.44
N GLU A 117 32.20 -28.10 5.18
CA GLU A 117 31.19 -27.38 5.94
C GLU A 117 30.00 -27.01 5.05
N SER A 118 28.77 -27.17 5.53
CA SER A 118 27.57 -26.95 4.72
C SER A 118 27.44 -25.55 4.15
N LEU A 119 27.89 -24.52 4.85
CA LEU A 119 27.87 -23.13 4.34
C LEU A 119 28.90 -22.91 3.23
N SER A 120 30.03 -23.59 3.27
CA SER A 120 31.06 -23.55 2.22
C SER A 120 30.69 -24.40 1.03
N ASP A 121 30.11 -25.58 1.27
CA ASP A 121 29.67 -26.53 0.24
C ASP A 121 28.56 -25.97 -0.64
N SER A 122 27.64 -25.20 -0.08
CA SER A 122 26.44 -24.72 -0.74
C SER A 122 26.61 -23.38 -1.50
N THR A 123 27.84 -22.98 -1.81
CA THR A 123 28.09 -21.67 -2.45
C THR A 123 27.88 -21.62 -3.95
N ILE A 124 27.94 -22.77 -4.64
CA ILE A 124 27.84 -22.87 -6.12
C ILE A 124 26.76 -23.86 -6.58
N TYR A 125 25.90 -24.34 -5.69
CA TYR A 125 24.88 -25.35 -6.06
C TYR A 125 23.90 -24.87 -7.12
N MET A 126 23.69 -23.55 -7.23
CA MET A 126 22.83 -22.94 -8.25
C MET A 126 23.33 -23.22 -9.68
N ALA A 127 24.63 -23.39 -9.89
CA ALA A 127 25.17 -23.80 -11.17
C ALA A 127 24.74 -25.23 -11.54
N TYR A 128 24.81 -26.15 -10.56
CA TYR A 128 24.34 -27.52 -10.78
C TYR A 128 22.81 -27.58 -11.00
N TYR A 129 22.03 -26.77 -10.34
CA TYR A 129 20.57 -26.74 -10.52
C TYR A 129 20.14 -26.42 -11.95
N THR A 130 20.96 -25.74 -12.74
CA THR A 130 20.64 -25.45 -14.13
C THR A 130 20.53 -26.71 -14.97
N VAL A 131 21.22 -27.79 -14.59
CA VAL A 131 21.32 -29.07 -15.36
C VAL A 131 20.76 -30.28 -14.60
N ALA A 132 20.47 -30.15 -13.31
CA ALA A 132 20.05 -31.25 -12.45
C ALA A 132 18.81 -32.00 -12.98
N HIS A 133 17.82 -31.28 -13.52
CA HIS A 133 16.60 -31.87 -14.08
C HIS A 133 16.86 -32.79 -15.31
N LEU A 134 17.98 -32.62 -15.99
CA LEU A 134 18.41 -33.45 -17.10
C LEU A 134 19.30 -34.65 -16.67
N LEU A 135 19.81 -34.62 -15.45
CA LEU A 135 20.74 -35.64 -14.92
C LEU A 135 20.09 -36.52 -13.83
N GLN A 136 19.25 -35.99 -12.95
CA GLN A 136 18.76 -36.71 -11.78
C GLN A 136 17.45 -37.49 -11.99
N GLY A 137 16.79 -37.36 -13.11
CA GLY A 137 15.57 -38.13 -13.40
C GLY A 137 14.36 -37.81 -12.47
N GLY A 138 14.31 -36.61 -11.89
CA GLY A 138 13.21 -36.17 -11.04
C GLY A 138 13.23 -36.73 -9.60
N VAL A 139 14.29 -37.40 -9.18
CA VAL A 139 14.47 -37.95 -7.84
C VAL A 139 15.55 -37.19 -7.10
N LEU A 140 15.25 -36.75 -5.87
CA LEU A 140 16.19 -35.99 -5.04
C LEU A 140 17.51 -36.73 -4.78
N SER A 141 17.47 -38.06 -4.58
CA SER A 141 18.65 -38.89 -4.37
C SER A 141 19.58 -39.05 -5.59
N GLY A 142 19.11 -38.69 -6.79
CA GLY A 142 19.83 -38.90 -8.04
C GLY A 142 19.92 -40.37 -8.48
N GLN A 143 19.21 -41.29 -7.84
CA GLN A 143 19.22 -42.73 -8.17
C GLN A 143 18.37 -43.08 -9.41
N GLY A 144 17.52 -42.17 -9.85
CA GLY A 144 16.71 -42.34 -11.03
C GLY A 144 17.56 -42.22 -12.32
N PRO A 145 17.12 -42.83 -13.44
CA PRO A 145 17.82 -42.70 -14.71
C PRO A 145 17.74 -41.25 -15.21
N SER A 146 18.87 -40.75 -15.77
CA SER A 146 18.87 -39.45 -16.43
C SER A 146 17.91 -39.42 -17.61
N PRO A 147 17.09 -38.34 -17.77
CA PRO A 147 16.26 -38.16 -18.97
C PRO A 147 17.03 -38.19 -20.30
N LEU A 148 18.33 -37.87 -20.26
CA LEU A 148 19.22 -37.93 -21.40
C LEU A 148 20.01 -39.24 -21.51
N GLY A 149 19.76 -40.24 -20.63
CA GLY A 149 20.46 -41.48 -20.56
C GLY A 149 21.94 -41.37 -20.14
N ILE A 150 22.33 -40.25 -19.52
CA ILE A 150 23.69 -40.00 -19.05
C ILE A 150 23.90 -40.71 -17.71
N ARG A 151 24.99 -41.49 -17.61
CA ARG A 151 25.38 -42.17 -16.37
C ARG A 151 26.35 -41.31 -15.57
N PRO A 152 26.33 -41.38 -14.20
CA PRO A 152 27.26 -40.60 -13.37
C PRO A 152 28.73 -40.74 -13.76
N GLN A 153 29.16 -41.95 -14.18
CA GLN A 153 30.54 -42.22 -14.55
C GLN A 153 30.99 -41.50 -15.84
N GLN A 154 30.03 -41.08 -16.69
CA GLN A 154 30.31 -40.31 -17.88
C GLN A 154 30.53 -38.81 -17.59
N MET A 155 30.14 -38.35 -16.39
CA MET A 155 30.30 -36.97 -15.97
C MET A 155 31.71 -36.72 -15.42
N THR A 156 32.69 -36.78 -16.31
CA THR A 156 34.09 -36.48 -16.00
C THR A 156 34.34 -35.00 -15.81
N ARG A 157 35.52 -34.63 -15.30
CA ARG A 157 35.90 -33.22 -15.14
C ARG A 157 35.80 -32.45 -16.46
N GLU A 158 36.26 -33.04 -17.54
CA GLU A 158 36.27 -32.41 -18.88
C GLU A 158 34.84 -32.18 -19.39
N VAL A 159 33.89 -33.04 -19.03
CA VAL A 159 32.47 -32.89 -19.33
C VAL A 159 31.87 -31.69 -18.53
N TRP A 160 32.18 -31.62 -17.23
CA TRP A 160 31.78 -30.50 -16.41
C TRP A 160 32.41 -29.18 -16.87
N ASP A 161 33.70 -29.18 -17.18
CA ASP A 161 34.40 -28.01 -17.71
C ASP A 161 33.74 -27.51 -19.02
N TYR A 162 33.33 -28.42 -19.90
CA TYR A 162 32.59 -28.03 -21.09
C TYR A 162 31.24 -27.40 -20.83
N ILE A 163 30.54 -27.88 -19.83
CA ILE A 163 29.22 -27.35 -19.46
C ILE A 163 29.34 -25.93 -18.86
N PHE A 164 30.27 -25.72 -17.92
CA PHE A 164 30.35 -24.52 -17.10
C PHE A 164 31.34 -23.46 -17.63
N PHE A 165 32.32 -23.84 -18.47
CA PHE A 165 33.32 -22.90 -18.95
C PHE A 165 33.26 -22.76 -20.48
N LYS A 166 32.96 -21.53 -20.90
CA LYS A 166 32.77 -21.23 -22.35
C LYS A 166 33.97 -21.57 -23.23
N THR A 167 35.16 -21.41 -22.69
CA THR A 167 36.43 -21.63 -23.42
C THR A 167 36.90 -23.09 -23.43
N SER A 168 36.27 -23.97 -22.66
CA SER A 168 36.65 -25.38 -22.60
C SER A 168 36.34 -26.10 -23.91
N PRO A 169 37.31 -26.91 -24.43
CA PRO A 169 37.09 -27.67 -25.64
C PRO A 169 36.05 -28.78 -25.44
N PHE A 170 35.51 -29.29 -26.55
CA PHE A 170 34.61 -30.43 -26.48
C PHE A 170 35.36 -31.67 -25.94
N PRO A 171 34.81 -32.31 -24.86
CA PRO A 171 35.48 -33.41 -24.20
C PRO A 171 35.50 -34.69 -25.06
N LYS A 172 36.47 -35.56 -24.80
CA LYS A 172 36.45 -36.92 -25.31
C LYS A 172 35.49 -37.75 -24.47
N THR A 173 34.33 -38.09 -25.03
CA THR A 173 33.23 -38.73 -24.31
C THR A 173 32.35 -39.53 -25.26
N ASP A 174 31.64 -40.51 -24.73
CA ASP A 174 30.60 -41.27 -25.43
C ASP A 174 29.18 -40.64 -25.26
N ILE A 175 29.07 -39.54 -24.52
CA ILE A 175 27.83 -38.78 -24.44
C ILE A 175 27.53 -38.12 -25.78
N PRO A 176 26.31 -38.27 -26.34
CA PRO A 176 25.95 -37.61 -27.58
C PRO A 176 26.18 -36.09 -27.53
N LYS A 177 26.76 -35.54 -28.61
CA LYS A 177 27.05 -34.09 -28.68
C LYS A 177 25.87 -33.21 -28.43
N GLU A 178 24.71 -33.59 -28.92
CA GLU A 178 23.44 -32.85 -28.71
C GLU A 178 23.02 -32.78 -27.24
N HIS A 179 23.29 -33.84 -26.47
CA HIS A 179 23.00 -33.85 -25.02
C HIS A 179 23.93 -32.91 -24.25
N LEU A 180 25.24 -32.91 -24.58
CA LEU A 180 26.17 -31.96 -23.95
C LEU A 180 25.89 -30.52 -24.34
N LEU A 181 25.50 -30.26 -25.59
CA LEU A 181 25.06 -28.92 -26.01
C LEU A 181 23.82 -28.49 -25.29
N LYS A 182 22.88 -29.40 -25.02
CA LYS A 182 21.67 -29.09 -24.26
C LYS A 182 22.01 -28.69 -22.81
N LEU A 183 22.85 -29.46 -22.12
CA LEU A 183 23.33 -29.16 -20.78
C LEU A 183 24.02 -27.78 -20.71
N ARG A 184 24.91 -27.50 -21.65
CA ARG A 184 25.62 -26.23 -21.75
C ARG A 184 24.65 -25.05 -21.97
N ARG A 185 23.67 -25.22 -22.88
CA ARG A 185 22.64 -24.18 -23.14
C ARG A 185 21.78 -23.90 -21.93
N GLU A 186 21.39 -24.92 -21.15
CA GLU A 186 20.67 -24.74 -19.92
C GLU A 186 21.46 -23.87 -18.93
N PHE A 187 22.75 -24.21 -18.73
CA PHE A 187 23.61 -23.39 -17.88
C PHE A 187 23.77 -21.97 -18.41
N GLU A 188 24.06 -21.78 -19.67
CA GLU A 188 24.27 -20.46 -20.28
C GLU A 188 23.01 -19.59 -20.25
N PHE A 189 21.82 -20.20 -20.30
CA PHE A 189 20.55 -19.51 -20.22
C PHE A 189 20.25 -19.01 -18.78
N TRP A 190 20.45 -19.88 -17.79
CA TRP A 190 20.08 -19.59 -16.41
C TRP A 190 21.15 -18.82 -15.62
N TYR A 191 22.39 -18.81 -16.10
CA TYR A 191 23.49 -18.14 -15.42
C TYR A 191 23.90 -16.85 -16.15
N PRO A 192 24.18 -15.76 -15.40
CA PRO A 192 24.45 -15.64 -13.96
C PRO A 192 23.20 -15.72 -13.09
N VAL A 193 23.40 -15.84 -11.78
CA VAL A 193 22.33 -15.69 -10.79
C VAL A 193 21.86 -14.24 -10.80
N ASP A 194 20.59 -14.01 -11.20
CA ASP A 194 20.03 -12.67 -11.28
C ASP A 194 19.82 -12.06 -9.89
N VAL A 195 19.26 -12.85 -8.95
CA VAL A 195 19.07 -12.44 -7.58
C VAL A 195 19.12 -13.62 -6.60
N ARG A 196 19.87 -13.45 -5.53
CA ARG A 196 19.90 -14.35 -4.38
C ARG A 196 19.11 -13.72 -3.24
N VAL A 197 18.01 -14.33 -2.83
CA VAL A 197 17.19 -13.89 -1.71
C VAL A 197 17.56 -14.69 -0.46
N SER A 198 17.91 -14.01 0.64
CA SER A 198 18.41 -14.66 1.83
C SER A 198 18.10 -13.86 3.11
N GLY A 199 18.21 -14.52 4.27
CA GLY A 199 18.25 -13.82 5.56
C GLY A 199 19.55 -13.05 5.77
N LYS A 200 19.50 -11.96 6.51
CA LYS A 200 20.66 -11.10 6.82
C LYS A 200 21.78 -11.83 7.56
N ASP A 201 21.46 -12.88 8.29
CA ASP A 201 22.39 -13.71 9.07
C ASP A 201 23.39 -14.48 8.19
N LEU A 202 23.10 -14.65 6.91
CA LEU A 202 23.99 -15.33 5.97
C LEU A 202 24.95 -14.36 5.23
N VAL A 203 24.81 -13.05 5.37
CA VAL A 203 25.71 -12.08 4.75
C VAL A 203 27.16 -12.25 5.29
N PRO A 204 27.41 -12.34 6.61
CA PRO A 204 28.77 -12.45 7.15
C PRO A 204 29.41 -13.84 7.05
N ASN A 205 28.78 -14.78 6.34
CA ASN A 205 29.29 -16.13 6.15
C ASN A 205 28.98 -16.66 4.74
N HIS A 206 27.96 -17.46 4.57
CA HIS A 206 27.61 -18.14 3.34
C HIS A 206 27.59 -17.23 2.10
N LEU A 207 26.98 -16.04 2.16
CA LEU A 207 26.88 -15.13 1.03
C LEU A 207 28.20 -14.48 0.67
N SER A 208 29.09 -14.24 1.65
CA SER A 208 30.45 -13.78 1.38
C SER A 208 31.28 -14.89 0.73
N TYR A 209 31.17 -16.13 1.21
CA TYR A 209 31.84 -17.28 0.56
C TYR A 209 31.31 -17.51 -0.84
N TYR A 210 30.04 -17.28 -1.06
CA TYR A 210 29.41 -17.33 -2.38
C TYR A 210 30.05 -16.35 -3.38
N LEU A 211 30.37 -15.12 -2.97
CA LEU A 211 31.09 -14.17 -3.82
C LEU A 211 32.50 -14.68 -4.14
N TYR A 212 33.25 -15.12 -3.13
CA TYR A 212 34.60 -15.66 -3.31
C TYR A 212 34.63 -16.86 -4.25
N ASN A 213 33.71 -17.81 -4.09
CA ASN A 213 33.70 -19.01 -4.89
C ASN A 213 33.27 -18.78 -6.34
N HIS A 214 32.38 -17.81 -6.59
CA HIS A 214 32.04 -17.42 -7.97
C HIS A 214 33.21 -16.80 -8.71
N VAL A 215 34.01 -15.98 -8.04
CA VAL A 215 35.23 -15.43 -8.61
C VAL A 215 36.27 -16.55 -8.86
N ALA A 216 36.40 -17.49 -7.94
CA ALA A 216 37.33 -18.64 -8.11
C ALA A 216 36.92 -19.52 -9.29
N MET A 217 35.60 -19.73 -9.51
CA MET A 217 35.10 -20.50 -10.67
C MET A 217 35.27 -19.75 -11.98
N TRP A 218 35.00 -18.46 -12.01
CA TRP A 218 34.99 -17.64 -13.24
C TRP A 218 35.84 -16.37 -13.08
N PRO A 219 37.18 -16.49 -12.85
CA PRO A 219 38.02 -15.34 -12.52
C PRO A 219 38.12 -14.29 -13.64
N ASN A 220 37.93 -14.71 -14.90
CA ASN A 220 38.02 -13.85 -16.07
C ASN A 220 36.70 -13.67 -16.83
N ASP A 221 35.60 -14.09 -16.23
CA ASP A 221 34.26 -14.01 -16.83
C ASP A 221 33.27 -13.40 -15.85
N SER A 222 33.31 -12.06 -15.73
CA SER A 222 32.40 -11.31 -14.88
C SER A 222 30.91 -11.45 -15.24
N GLY A 223 30.64 -11.92 -16.49
CA GLY A 223 29.28 -12.25 -16.94
C GLY A 223 28.65 -13.44 -16.21
N LYS A 224 29.44 -14.20 -15.44
CA LYS A 224 28.96 -15.34 -14.63
C LYS A 224 28.86 -15.00 -13.12
N TRP A 225 29.28 -13.81 -12.74
CA TRP A 225 29.22 -13.39 -11.34
C TRP A 225 27.80 -13.03 -10.91
N PRO A 226 27.47 -13.21 -9.62
CA PRO A 226 26.16 -12.84 -9.08
C PRO A 226 25.81 -11.39 -9.36
N GLN A 227 24.56 -11.13 -9.75
CA GLN A 227 24.09 -9.80 -10.11
C GLN A 227 23.49 -9.05 -8.91
N ALA A 228 22.76 -9.77 -8.04
CA ALA A 228 22.09 -9.14 -6.91
C ALA A 228 21.93 -10.08 -5.72
N VAL A 229 21.93 -9.49 -4.53
CA VAL A 229 21.57 -10.15 -3.26
C VAL A 229 20.54 -9.31 -2.53
N ARG A 230 19.37 -9.89 -2.27
CA ARG A 230 18.33 -9.29 -1.43
C ARG A 230 18.35 -9.94 -0.05
N ALA A 231 18.78 -9.21 0.97
CA ALA A 231 18.75 -9.67 2.35
C ALA A 231 17.49 -9.13 3.08
N ASN A 232 16.90 -9.96 3.93
CA ASN A 232 15.78 -9.60 4.82
C ASN A 232 16.16 -9.88 6.28
N GLY A 233 15.43 -9.21 7.20
CA GLY A 233 15.55 -9.44 8.64
C GLY A 233 14.91 -10.76 9.10
N HIS A 234 14.98 -11.02 10.40
CA HIS A 234 14.30 -12.15 11.02
C HIS A 234 12.79 -11.85 11.15
N LEU A 235 12.01 -12.91 11.21
CA LEU A 235 10.56 -12.81 11.40
C LEU A 235 10.23 -12.91 12.89
N LEU A 236 9.56 -11.88 13.41
CA LEU A 236 8.93 -11.90 14.73
C LEU A 236 7.48 -12.38 14.60
N LEU A 237 6.97 -13.02 15.63
CA LEU A 237 5.56 -13.39 15.75
C LEU A 237 4.95 -12.61 16.92
N ASN A 238 3.98 -11.75 16.61
CA ASN A 238 3.31 -10.88 17.59
C ASN A 238 4.32 -10.08 18.44
N SER A 239 5.30 -9.46 17.78
CA SER A 239 6.38 -8.65 18.36
C SER A 239 7.40 -9.40 19.21
N GLU A 240 7.37 -10.72 19.21
CA GLU A 240 8.32 -11.56 19.94
C GLU A 240 9.12 -12.46 19.00
N LYS A 241 10.36 -12.75 19.38
CA LYS A 241 11.20 -13.70 18.63
C LYS A 241 10.58 -15.09 18.63
N MET A 242 10.52 -15.72 17.47
CA MET A 242 10.06 -17.10 17.38
C MET A 242 11.03 -18.05 18.10
N SER A 243 10.48 -18.88 18.99
CA SER A 243 11.24 -19.86 19.78
C SER A 243 10.42 -21.11 20.06
N LYS A 244 11.00 -22.27 19.80
CA LYS A 244 10.38 -23.55 20.12
C LYS A 244 10.24 -23.76 21.62
N SER A 245 11.20 -23.28 22.42
CA SER A 245 11.21 -23.44 23.88
C SER A 245 10.09 -22.65 24.56
N THR A 246 9.67 -21.53 24.00
CA THR A 246 8.56 -20.72 24.53
C THR A 246 7.21 -21.06 23.91
N GLY A 247 7.20 -21.90 22.86
CA GLY A 247 5.98 -22.20 22.09
C GLY A 247 5.52 -21.07 21.17
N ASN A 248 6.22 -19.94 21.12
CA ASN A 248 5.91 -18.82 20.24
C ASN A 248 6.49 -19.07 18.84
N PHE A 249 5.84 -19.92 18.07
CA PHE A 249 6.19 -20.16 16.68
C PHE A 249 5.01 -20.77 15.92
N LEU A 250 5.04 -20.61 14.61
CA LEU A 250 4.16 -21.29 13.66
C LEU A 250 5.01 -22.06 12.67
N THR A 251 4.68 -23.32 12.45
CA THR A 251 5.23 -24.04 11.30
C THR A 251 4.57 -23.55 10.01
N LEU A 252 5.21 -23.78 8.87
CA LEU A 252 4.65 -23.41 7.57
C LEU A 252 3.27 -24.05 7.35
N SER A 253 3.12 -25.32 7.65
CA SER A 253 1.83 -26.03 7.51
C SER A 253 0.74 -25.45 8.41
N GLN A 254 1.06 -25.12 9.66
CA GLN A 254 0.11 -24.48 10.58
C GLN A 254 -0.29 -23.08 10.11
N ALA A 255 0.65 -22.30 9.63
CA ALA A 255 0.41 -20.96 9.11
C ALA A 255 -0.48 -20.99 7.86
N ILE A 256 -0.22 -21.90 6.93
CA ILE A 256 -1.04 -22.08 5.73
C ILE A 256 -2.46 -22.57 6.09
N ALA A 257 -2.58 -23.51 7.03
CA ALA A 257 -3.87 -24.01 7.49
C ALA A 257 -4.72 -22.90 8.14
N LYS A 258 -4.07 -22.00 8.90
CA LYS A 258 -4.75 -20.93 9.63
C LYS A 258 -5.09 -19.72 8.75
N PHE A 259 -4.17 -19.28 7.90
CA PHE A 259 -4.24 -18.01 7.16
C PHE A 259 -4.32 -18.16 5.64
N SER A 260 -4.26 -19.37 5.10
CA SER A 260 -4.01 -19.70 3.70
C SER A 260 -2.62 -19.26 3.20
N ALA A 261 -2.21 -19.79 2.05
CA ALA A 261 -0.94 -19.40 1.43
C ALA A 261 -0.96 -17.92 1.04
N ASP A 262 -2.02 -17.45 0.39
CA ASP A 262 -2.14 -16.05 -0.05
C ASP A 262 -2.30 -15.08 1.11
N GLY A 263 -3.00 -15.45 2.18
CA GLY A 263 -3.11 -14.65 3.39
C GLY A 263 -1.76 -14.47 4.08
N MET A 264 -0.94 -15.51 4.15
CA MET A 264 0.42 -15.44 4.66
C MET A 264 1.32 -14.55 3.79
N ARG A 265 1.28 -14.72 2.47
CA ARG A 265 2.07 -13.93 1.53
C ARG A 265 1.71 -12.45 1.60
N LEU A 266 0.42 -12.13 1.69
CA LEU A 266 -0.07 -10.76 1.87
C LEU A 266 0.46 -10.15 3.18
N ALA A 267 0.31 -10.85 4.29
CA ALA A 267 0.74 -10.38 5.60
C ALA A 267 2.26 -10.19 5.69
N LEU A 268 3.05 -11.09 5.09
CA LEU A 268 4.50 -10.98 5.05
C LEU A 268 4.98 -9.86 4.15
N ALA A 269 4.35 -9.64 3.00
CA ALA A 269 4.66 -8.50 2.13
C ALA A 269 4.35 -7.16 2.83
N ASP A 270 3.25 -7.09 3.58
CA ASP A 270 2.87 -5.90 4.34
C ASP A 270 3.77 -5.65 5.58
N ALA A 271 4.40 -6.69 6.13
CA ALA A 271 5.25 -6.58 7.31
C ALA A 271 6.55 -5.80 7.06
N GLY A 272 7.11 -5.84 5.86
CA GLY A 272 8.26 -5.03 5.45
C GLY A 272 9.26 -5.72 4.54
N ASP A 273 10.14 -4.90 3.93
CA ASP A 273 11.10 -5.29 2.90
C ASP A 273 12.56 -5.08 3.31
N THR A 274 12.82 -4.60 4.52
CA THR A 274 14.15 -4.17 4.94
C THR A 274 14.93 -5.28 5.62
N VAL A 275 16.20 -5.01 5.96
CA VAL A 275 17.04 -5.87 6.81
C VAL A 275 16.64 -5.81 8.28
N GLU A 276 15.73 -4.92 8.65
CA GLU A 276 15.13 -4.91 9.98
C GLU A 276 14.20 -6.11 10.17
N ASP A 277 14.00 -6.50 11.42
CA ASP A 277 13.17 -7.64 11.73
C ASP A 277 11.70 -7.32 11.42
N ALA A 278 11.08 -8.13 10.58
CA ALA A 278 9.68 -7.99 10.22
C ALA A 278 8.78 -8.61 11.29
N ASN A 279 7.69 -7.95 11.63
CA ASN A 279 6.74 -8.43 12.62
C ASN A 279 5.49 -8.99 11.97
N PHE A 280 5.30 -10.29 12.08
CA PHE A 280 4.05 -10.94 11.69
C PHE A 280 3.04 -10.85 12.83
N VAL A 281 2.00 -10.06 12.60
CA VAL A 281 0.90 -9.88 13.55
C VAL A 281 -0.32 -10.66 13.07
N GLU A 282 -0.76 -11.66 13.82
CA GLU A 282 -1.87 -12.53 13.43
C GLU A 282 -3.18 -11.77 13.17
N ALA A 283 -3.50 -10.77 13.98
CA ALA A 283 -4.68 -9.93 13.78
C ALA A 283 -4.64 -9.15 12.44
N MET A 284 -3.45 -8.74 11.98
CA MET A 284 -3.27 -8.10 10.69
C MET A 284 -3.44 -9.09 9.54
N ALA A 285 -3.01 -10.34 9.73
CA ALA A 285 -3.24 -11.40 8.75
C ALA A 285 -4.74 -11.72 8.61
N ASP A 286 -5.48 -11.80 9.70
CA ASP A 286 -6.94 -11.99 9.70
C ASP A 286 -7.65 -10.84 8.96
N ALA A 287 -7.25 -9.60 9.21
CA ALA A 287 -7.77 -8.42 8.50
C ALA A 287 -7.44 -8.46 7.00
N GLY A 288 -6.25 -8.93 6.64
CA GLY A 288 -5.84 -9.15 5.26
C GLY A 288 -6.70 -10.18 4.53
N ILE A 289 -6.98 -11.31 5.18
CA ILE A 289 -7.86 -12.35 4.64
C ILE A 289 -9.27 -11.81 4.39
N LEU A 290 -9.82 -11.05 5.34
CA LEU A 290 -11.12 -10.42 5.17
C LEU A 290 -11.15 -9.47 3.96
N ARG A 291 -10.07 -8.71 3.75
CA ARG A 291 -9.92 -7.86 2.57
C ARG A 291 -9.91 -8.63 1.26
N LEU A 292 -9.17 -9.73 1.22
CA LEU A 292 -9.10 -10.60 0.05
C LEU A 292 -10.48 -11.24 -0.24
N PHE A 293 -11.17 -11.70 0.80
CA PHE A 293 -12.52 -12.23 0.68
C PHE A 293 -13.50 -11.17 0.15
N THR A 294 -13.49 -9.99 0.74
CA THR A 294 -14.36 -8.87 0.31
C THR A 294 -14.09 -8.48 -1.15
N TRP A 295 -12.84 -8.52 -1.59
CA TRP A 295 -12.46 -8.30 -2.97
C TRP A 295 -13.10 -9.33 -3.92
N VAL A 296 -12.98 -10.60 -3.61
CA VAL A 296 -13.57 -11.68 -4.45
C VAL A 296 -15.10 -11.57 -4.52
N GLU A 297 -15.76 -11.31 -3.40
CA GLU A 297 -17.21 -11.12 -3.35
C GLU A 297 -17.65 -9.89 -4.16
N TRP A 298 -16.92 -8.80 -4.10
CA TRP A 298 -17.20 -7.63 -4.94
C TRP A 298 -17.01 -7.94 -6.44
N VAL A 299 -15.98 -8.69 -6.82
CA VAL A 299 -15.80 -9.13 -8.22
C VAL A 299 -16.97 -9.96 -8.69
N LYS A 300 -17.44 -10.92 -7.89
CA LYS A 300 -18.62 -11.74 -8.20
C LYS A 300 -19.88 -10.87 -8.36
N GLU A 301 -20.06 -9.89 -7.49
CA GLU A 301 -21.17 -8.94 -7.57
C GLU A 301 -21.14 -8.14 -8.87
N MET A 302 -19.98 -7.62 -9.26
CA MET A 302 -19.83 -6.84 -10.49
C MET A 302 -20.10 -7.70 -11.74
N ILE A 303 -19.65 -8.94 -11.76
CA ILE A 303 -19.92 -9.88 -12.86
C ILE A 303 -21.42 -10.20 -12.94
N ALA A 304 -22.07 -10.47 -11.81
CA ALA A 304 -23.49 -10.78 -11.75
C ALA A 304 -24.38 -9.59 -12.17
N ASN A 305 -23.96 -8.37 -11.83
CA ASN A 305 -24.73 -7.15 -12.07
C ASN A 305 -24.19 -6.30 -13.24
N GLN A 306 -23.37 -6.87 -14.11
CA GLN A 306 -22.70 -6.12 -15.17
C GLN A 306 -23.64 -5.36 -16.11
N ASP A 307 -24.86 -5.86 -16.32
CA ASP A 307 -25.84 -5.23 -17.18
C ASP A 307 -26.48 -3.96 -16.58
N ASN A 308 -26.30 -3.76 -15.27
CA ASN A 308 -26.74 -2.57 -14.55
C ASN A 308 -25.65 -1.49 -14.48
N LEU A 309 -24.43 -1.77 -14.93
CA LEU A 309 -23.37 -0.80 -14.99
C LEU A 309 -23.58 0.17 -16.17
N ARG A 310 -23.11 1.40 -15.99
CA ARG A 310 -23.23 2.45 -17.02
C ARG A 310 -22.38 2.09 -18.25
N THR A 311 -22.95 2.34 -19.41
CA THR A 311 -22.32 2.17 -20.72
C THR A 311 -22.25 3.51 -21.47
N GLY A 312 -21.61 3.54 -22.62
CA GLY A 312 -21.41 4.73 -23.42
C GLY A 312 -20.01 5.34 -23.21
N PRO A 313 -19.81 6.66 -23.46
CA PRO A 313 -18.51 7.28 -23.25
C PRO A 313 -18.09 7.30 -21.78
N ALA A 314 -16.84 6.94 -21.50
CA ALA A 314 -16.24 7.04 -20.16
C ALA A 314 -15.52 8.39 -20.03
N ASP A 315 -16.27 9.48 -20.01
CA ASP A 315 -15.78 10.86 -20.13
C ASP A 315 -16.20 11.80 -19.00
N THR A 316 -16.92 11.28 -17.99
CA THR A 316 -17.23 12.08 -16.79
C THR A 316 -15.95 12.46 -16.04
N PHE A 317 -16.04 13.48 -15.20
CA PHE A 317 -14.93 13.88 -14.34
C PHE A 317 -14.38 12.67 -13.55
N ASN A 318 -15.25 11.91 -12.90
CA ASN A 318 -14.87 10.76 -12.07
C ASN A 318 -14.35 9.58 -12.89
N ASP A 319 -14.86 9.36 -14.11
CA ASP A 319 -14.31 8.37 -15.05
C ASP A 319 -12.84 8.71 -15.39
N ARG A 320 -12.58 9.95 -15.77
CA ARG A 320 -11.23 10.43 -16.14
C ARG A 320 -10.27 10.35 -14.95
N VAL A 321 -10.72 10.73 -13.76
CA VAL A 321 -9.93 10.59 -12.51
C VAL A 321 -9.59 9.12 -12.28
N PHE A 322 -10.56 8.24 -12.36
CA PHE A 322 -10.34 6.81 -12.10
C PHE A 322 -9.37 6.17 -13.10
N ILE A 323 -9.46 6.55 -14.39
CA ILE A 323 -8.49 6.12 -15.41
C ILE A 323 -7.08 6.59 -15.05
N SER A 324 -6.90 7.86 -14.68
CA SER A 324 -5.58 8.39 -14.30
C SER A 324 -5.03 7.75 -13.04
N GLU A 325 -5.86 7.47 -12.05
CA GLU A 325 -5.45 6.80 -10.82
C GLU A 325 -5.05 5.34 -11.08
N MET A 326 -5.77 4.60 -11.92
CA MET A 326 -5.38 3.26 -12.34
C MET A 326 -4.03 3.27 -13.06
N ASN A 327 -3.83 4.18 -14.01
CA ASN A 327 -2.56 4.31 -14.74
C ASN A 327 -1.40 4.65 -13.78
N SER A 328 -1.60 5.58 -12.86
CA SER A 328 -0.61 5.94 -11.84
C SER A 328 -0.30 4.74 -10.92
N GLY A 329 -1.31 3.99 -10.50
CA GLY A 329 -1.15 2.78 -9.70
C GLY A 329 -0.33 1.70 -10.40
N ILE A 330 -0.57 1.47 -11.68
CA ILE A 330 0.20 0.51 -12.50
C ILE A 330 1.66 0.92 -12.58
N ILE A 331 1.95 2.19 -12.90
CA ILE A 331 3.32 2.70 -13.03
C ILE A 331 4.07 2.58 -11.70
N LYS A 332 3.47 3.04 -10.59
CA LYS A 332 4.09 2.98 -9.26
C LYS A 332 4.36 1.55 -8.82
N THR A 333 3.39 0.66 -9.03
CA THR A 333 3.51 -0.75 -8.64
C THR A 333 4.60 -1.45 -9.42
N ASP A 334 4.69 -1.20 -10.73
CA ASP A 334 5.77 -1.71 -11.58
C ASP A 334 7.15 -1.27 -11.06
N GLN A 335 7.32 0.01 -10.78
CA GLN A 335 8.57 0.56 -10.21
C GLN A 335 8.92 -0.06 -8.85
N HIS A 336 7.93 -0.31 -8.00
CA HIS A 336 8.16 -0.93 -6.70
C HIS A 336 8.56 -2.39 -6.82
N TYR A 337 7.92 -3.17 -7.70
CA TYR A 337 8.34 -4.55 -7.97
C TYR A 337 9.75 -4.61 -8.57
N GLU A 338 10.09 -3.71 -9.50
CA GLU A 338 11.44 -3.63 -10.09
C GLU A 338 12.52 -3.42 -9.01
N ARG A 339 12.22 -2.62 -8.00
CA ARG A 339 13.10 -2.35 -6.86
C ARG A 339 12.98 -3.38 -5.73
N MET A 340 12.20 -4.42 -5.91
CA MET A 340 11.90 -5.44 -4.88
C MET A 340 11.32 -4.84 -3.59
N MET A 341 10.57 -3.77 -3.69
CA MET A 341 9.88 -3.10 -2.59
C MET A 341 8.43 -3.61 -2.51
N TYR A 342 8.27 -4.82 -1.98
CA TYR A 342 6.98 -5.54 -2.01
C TYR A 342 5.92 -4.89 -1.14
N LYS A 343 6.29 -4.31 0.00
CA LYS A 343 5.36 -3.54 0.84
C LYS A 343 4.80 -2.33 0.10
N GLU A 344 5.66 -1.58 -0.58
CA GLU A 344 5.25 -0.43 -1.38
C GLU A 344 4.46 -0.87 -2.63
N ALA A 345 4.83 -1.98 -3.26
CA ALA A 345 4.08 -2.57 -4.36
C ALA A 345 2.66 -2.99 -3.92
N LEU A 346 2.54 -3.61 -2.75
CA LEU A 346 1.25 -3.96 -2.15
C LEU A 346 0.43 -2.71 -1.83
N LYS A 347 1.05 -1.68 -1.28
CA LYS A 347 0.40 -0.41 -0.98
C LYS A 347 -0.18 0.23 -2.24
N SER A 348 0.63 0.45 -3.27
CA SER A 348 0.21 1.10 -4.52
C SER A 348 -0.67 0.22 -5.40
N GLY A 349 -0.39 -1.08 -5.47
CA GLY A 349 -1.04 -2.04 -6.35
C GLY A 349 -2.29 -2.72 -5.76
N PHE A 350 -2.50 -2.63 -4.44
CA PHE A 350 -3.68 -3.21 -3.79
C PHE A 350 -4.41 -2.20 -2.92
N PHE A 351 -3.83 -1.70 -1.84
CA PHE A 351 -4.57 -0.86 -0.89
C PHE A 351 -5.00 0.48 -1.49
N GLU A 352 -4.10 1.21 -2.11
CA GLU A 352 -4.42 2.49 -2.77
C GLU A 352 -5.24 2.28 -4.04
N PHE A 353 -4.99 1.18 -4.77
CA PHE A 353 -5.75 0.81 -5.95
C PHE A 353 -7.21 0.50 -5.61
N GLN A 354 -7.46 -0.24 -4.52
CA GLN A 354 -8.80 -0.46 -3.97
C GLN A 354 -9.45 0.84 -3.50
N ALA A 355 -8.69 1.72 -2.86
CA ALA A 355 -9.19 3.02 -2.42
C ALA A 355 -9.64 3.89 -3.60
N ALA A 356 -8.94 3.85 -4.73
CA ALA A 356 -9.34 4.54 -5.96
C ALA A 356 -10.70 4.02 -6.48
N LYS A 357 -10.92 2.71 -6.46
CA LYS A 357 -12.22 2.10 -6.80
C LYS A 357 -13.32 2.53 -5.83
N ASP A 358 -13.06 2.52 -4.52
CA ASP A 358 -14.05 2.91 -3.53
C ASP A 358 -14.44 4.38 -3.66
N LYS A 359 -13.46 5.24 -3.92
CA LYS A 359 -13.67 6.66 -4.23
C LYS A 359 -14.51 6.83 -5.51
N TYR A 360 -14.18 6.11 -6.58
CA TYR A 360 -14.96 6.14 -7.82
C TYR A 360 -16.41 5.73 -7.59
N ARG A 361 -16.65 4.65 -6.86
CA ARG A 361 -17.99 4.21 -6.49
C ARG A 361 -18.76 5.26 -5.69
N GLU A 362 -18.12 5.97 -4.80
CA GLU A 362 -18.74 7.02 -3.98
C GLU A 362 -19.08 8.27 -4.82
N LEU A 363 -18.17 8.70 -5.69
CA LEU A 363 -18.29 9.96 -6.42
C LEU A 363 -19.10 9.85 -7.71
N ALA A 364 -19.09 8.70 -8.37
CA ALA A 364 -19.85 8.44 -9.61
C ALA A 364 -21.32 8.17 -9.30
N ILE A 365 -22.06 9.22 -9.01
CA ILE A 365 -23.48 9.17 -8.67
C ILE A 365 -24.35 8.64 -9.82
N GLU A 366 -23.91 8.84 -11.05
CA GLU A 366 -24.52 8.30 -12.28
C GLU A 366 -24.27 6.79 -12.46
N GLY A 367 -23.47 6.19 -11.58
CA GLY A 367 -23.04 4.80 -11.63
C GLY A 367 -21.65 4.64 -12.25
N MET A 368 -20.96 3.59 -11.83
CA MET A 368 -19.65 3.23 -12.38
C MET A 368 -19.78 2.75 -13.81
N HIS A 369 -18.79 3.08 -14.65
CA HIS A 369 -18.74 2.65 -16.04
C HIS A 369 -18.28 1.18 -16.14
N LYS A 370 -19.02 0.38 -16.93
CA LYS A 370 -18.77 -1.06 -17.08
C LYS A 370 -17.35 -1.40 -17.48
N ASP A 371 -16.86 -0.77 -18.55
CA ASP A 371 -15.51 -1.07 -19.06
C ASP A 371 -14.42 -0.70 -18.06
N LEU A 372 -14.60 0.40 -17.32
CA LEU A 372 -13.64 0.81 -16.30
C LEU A 372 -13.63 -0.14 -15.09
N VAL A 373 -14.79 -0.64 -14.68
CA VAL A 373 -14.90 -1.64 -13.61
C VAL A 373 -14.19 -2.92 -14.00
N PHE A 374 -14.41 -3.44 -15.21
CA PHE A 374 -13.76 -4.67 -15.66
C PHE A 374 -12.26 -4.49 -15.91
N GLN A 375 -11.86 -3.34 -16.45
CA GLN A 375 -10.43 -2.98 -16.57
C GLN A 375 -9.76 -2.93 -15.20
N PHE A 376 -10.42 -2.34 -14.20
CA PHE A 376 -9.94 -2.32 -12.83
C PHE A 376 -9.77 -3.73 -12.26
N ILE A 377 -10.75 -4.61 -12.41
CA ILE A 377 -10.68 -5.99 -11.91
C ILE A 377 -9.51 -6.73 -12.56
N GLU A 378 -9.33 -6.60 -13.86
CA GLU A 378 -8.23 -7.24 -14.58
C GLU A 378 -6.87 -6.70 -14.12
N ASN A 379 -6.70 -5.38 -14.06
CA ASN A 379 -5.47 -4.74 -13.61
C ASN A 379 -5.15 -5.08 -12.14
N GLN A 380 -6.13 -5.03 -11.25
CA GLN A 380 -5.95 -5.39 -9.84
C GLN A 380 -5.47 -6.84 -9.70
N THR A 381 -6.07 -7.75 -10.46
CA THR A 381 -5.69 -9.16 -10.46
C THR A 381 -4.24 -9.35 -10.90
N LEU A 382 -3.82 -8.66 -11.96
CA LEU A 382 -2.44 -8.72 -12.46
C LEU A 382 -1.44 -8.10 -11.49
N LEU A 383 -1.76 -6.94 -10.90
CA LEU A 383 -0.89 -6.25 -9.95
C LEU A 383 -0.69 -7.04 -8.65
N LEU A 384 -1.69 -7.77 -8.21
CA LEU A 384 -1.65 -8.56 -6.97
C LEU A 384 -1.10 -9.98 -7.19
N ALA A 385 -1.11 -10.51 -8.41
CA ALA A 385 -0.71 -11.89 -8.73
C ALA A 385 0.68 -12.28 -8.20
N PRO A 386 1.72 -11.43 -8.23
CA PRO A 386 3.02 -11.78 -7.66
C PRO A 386 3.00 -12.08 -6.17
N ILE A 387 2.06 -11.48 -5.42
CA ILE A 387 1.92 -11.67 -3.97
C ILE A 387 0.88 -12.73 -3.65
N CYS A 388 -0.31 -12.68 -4.25
CA CYS A 388 -1.43 -13.58 -4.00
C CYS A 388 -1.83 -14.36 -5.25
N PRO A 389 -0.99 -15.30 -5.73
CA PRO A 389 -1.19 -15.98 -7.01
C PRO A 389 -2.46 -16.85 -7.05
N HIS A 390 -2.81 -17.54 -5.98
CA HIS A 390 -3.97 -18.46 -5.97
C HIS A 390 -5.30 -17.70 -6.08
N LEU A 391 -5.44 -16.64 -5.31
CA LEU A 391 -6.63 -15.80 -5.35
C LEU A 391 -6.75 -15.07 -6.70
N CYS A 392 -5.64 -14.62 -7.25
CA CYS A 392 -5.63 -13.98 -8.56
C CYS A 392 -5.93 -14.98 -9.69
N GLU A 393 -5.49 -16.22 -9.59
CA GLU A 393 -5.91 -17.29 -10.52
C GLU A 393 -7.42 -17.53 -10.46
N HIS A 394 -7.99 -17.56 -9.26
CA HIS A 394 -9.44 -17.67 -9.09
C HIS A 394 -10.18 -16.47 -9.70
N THR A 395 -9.75 -15.25 -9.43
CA THR A 395 -10.36 -14.04 -9.99
C THR A 395 -10.22 -14.01 -11.52
N TRP A 396 -9.08 -14.45 -12.04
CA TRP A 396 -8.83 -14.57 -13.48
C TRP A 396 -9.81 -15.53 -14.15
N SER A 397 -10.08 -16.65 -13.49
CA SER A 397 -11.09 -17.62 -13.96
C SER A 397 -12.52 -17.07 -13.92
N LEU A 398 -12.86 -16.27 -12.88
CA LEU A 398 -14.17 -15.60 -12.79
C LEU A 398 -14.39 -14.60 -13.94
N LEU A 399 -13.33 -13.99 -14.46
CA LEU A 399 -13.37 -13.14 -15.65
C LEU A 399 -13.53 -13.91 -16.96
N GLY A 400 -13.60 -15.25 -16.92
CA GLY A 400 -13.75 -16.11 -18.10
C GLY A 400 -12.48 -16.24 -18.95
N LYS A 401 -11.30 -15.95 -18.39
CA LYS A 401 -10.03 -16.10 -19.09
C LYS A 401 -9.68 -17.58 -19.28
N SER A 402 -9.25 -17.95 -20.46
CA SER A 402 -8.96 -19.34 -20.84
C SER A 402 -7.60 -19.86 -20.42
N SER A 403 -6.66 -18.97 -20.09
CA SER A 403 -5.29 -19.31 -19.66
C SER A 403 -5.07 -18.96 -18.21
N THR A 404 -4.00 -19.50 -17.61
CA THR A 404 -3.56 -19.12 -16.27
C THR A 404 -3.11 -17.64 -16.21
N VAL A 405 -3.33 -16.98 -15.08
CA VAL A 405 -2.84 -15.62 -14.82
C VAL A 405 -1.31 -15.53 -14.92
N MET A 406 -0.60 -16.64 -14.68
CA MET A 406 0.86 -16.71 -14.78
C MET A 406 1.39 -16.52 -16.20
N LYS A 407 0.56 -16.68 -17.22
CA LYS A 407 0.89 -16.44 -18.63
C LYS A 407 0.36 -15.10 -19.15
N ALA A 408 -0.36 -14.36 -18.33
CA ALA A 408 -0.86 -13.06 -18.69
C ALA A 408 0.28 -12.04 -18.82
N GLN A 409 0.07 -11.06 -19.67
CA GLN A 409 1.02 -9.96 -19.79
C GLN A 409 0.79 -8.95 -18.67
N TRP A 410 1.89 -8.32 -18.22
CA TRP A 410 1.84 -7.24 -17.26
C TRP A 410 1.02 -6.07 -17.82
N PRO A 411 0.18 -5.40 -17.01
CA PRO A 411 -0.67 -4.33 -17.51
C PRO A 411 0.14 -3.14 -18.01
N THR A 412 -0.28 -2.58 -19.13
CA THR A 412 0.31 -1.37 -19.68
C THR A 412 -0.48 -0.16 -19.20
N ALA A 413 0.22 0.81 -18.62
CA ALA A 413 -0.38 2.07 -18.21
C ALA A 413 -0.54 3.03 -19.38
N GLY A 414 -1.67 3.72 -19.44
CA GLY A 414 -1.86 4.90 -20.29
C GLY A 414 -1.31 6.17 -19.63
N PRO A 415 -1.61 7.35 -20.20
CA PRO A 415 -1.17 8.62 -19.65
C PRO A 415 -1.83 8.93 -18.31
N VAL A 416 -1.09 9.61 -17.43
CA VAL A 416 -1.56 10.06 -16.12
C VAL A 416 -1.77 11.58 -16.17
N ASP A 417 -2.97 12.01 -15.80
CA ASP A 417 -3.28 13.42 -15.59
C ASP A 417 -3.16 13.76 -14.10
N GLU A 418 -1.98 14.21 -13.70
CA GLU A 418 -1.66 14.55 -12.32
C GLU A 418 -2.49 15.73 -11.80
N ILE A 419 -2.84 16.68 -12.67
CA ILE A 419 -3.67 17.84 -12.30
C ILE A 419 -5.08 17.36 -11.97
N LEU A 420 -5.61 16.45 -12.76
CA LEU A 420 -6.93 15.88 -12.55
C LEU A 420 -6.98 15.06 -11.24
N ILE A 421 -5.95 14.28 -10.93
CA ILE A 421 -5.84 13.53 -9.66
C ILE A 421 -5.84 14.50 -8.47
N ARG A 422 -5.06 15.59 -8.55
CA ARG A 422 -5.03 16.62 -7.50
C ARG A 422 -6.35 17.35 -7.36
N SER A 423 -7.04 17.62 -8.47
CA SER A 423 -8.38 18.24 -8.42
C SER A 423 -9.41 17.33 -7.76
N SER A 424 -9.30 16.02 -7.94
CA SER A 424 -10.14 15.03 -7.23
C SER A 424 -9.82 14.99 -5.74
N GLN A 425 -8.55 15.06 -5.36
CA GLN A 425 -8.16 15.14 -3.94
C GLN A 425 -8.70 16.42 -3.30
N TYR A 426 -8.61 17.56 -3.99
CA TYR A 426 -9.22 18.80 -3.55
C TYR A 426 -10.73 18.66 -3.30
N LEU A 427 -11.46 17.97 -4.19
CA LEU A 427 -12.88 17.70 -4.01
C LEU A 427 -13.17 16.90 -2.73
N MET A 428 -12.37 15.86 -2.48
CA MET A 428 -12.51 15.02 -1.28
C MET A 428 -12.23 15.81 0.00
N ASP A 429 -11.15 16.59 0.01
CA ASP A 429 -10.76 17.43 1.14
C ASP A 429 -11.82 18.50 1.42
N THR A 430 -12.35 19.11 0.37
CA THR A 430 -13.45 20.08 0.48
C THR A 430 -14.72 19.45 1.02
N ALA A 431 -15.10 18.27 0.53
CA ALA A 431 -16.26 17.54 1.04
C ALA A 431 -16.11 17.19 2.53
N HIS A 432 -14.91 16.78 2.93
CA HIS A 432 -14.60 16.50 4.33
C HIS A 432 -14.72 17.76 5.21
N ASP A 433 -14.13 18.86 4.80
CA ASP A 433 -14.18 20.13 5.49
C ASP A 433 -15.64 20.65 5.63
N LEU A 434 -16.42 20.53 4.57
CA LEU A 434 -17.83 20.90 4.59
C LEU A 434 -18.63 20.05 5.59
N ARG A 435 -18.37 18.75 5.67
CA ARG A 435 -18.99 17.86 6.67
C ARG A 435 -18.64 18.28 8.11
N LEU A 436 -17.38 18.63 8.38
CA LEU A 436 -16.94 19.10 9.68
C LEU A 436 -17.61 20.42 10.08
N ARG A 437 -17.68 21.38 9.15
CA ARG A 437 -18.33 22.67 9.36
C ARG A 437 -19.84 22.53 9.55
N LEU A 438 -20.48 21.65 8.79
CA LEU A 438 -21.89 21.31 8.93
C LEU A 438 -22.19 20.73 10.32
N LYS A 439 -21.33 19.81 10.78
CA LYS A 439 -21.43 19.24 12.12
C LYS A 439 -21.27 20.32 13.22
N ALA A 440 -20.31 21.22 13.04
CA ALA A 440 -20.10 22.33 13.97
C ALA A 440 -21.28 23.32 13.98
N TYR A 441 -21.87 23.61 12.83
CA TYR A 441 -23.06 24.45 12.68
C TYR A 441 -24.26 23.84 13.42
N SER A 442 -24.42 22.53 13.39
CA SER A 442 -25.55 21.81 14.02
C SER A 442 -25.38 21.59 15.52
N GLN A 443 -24.24 21.98 16.12
CA GLN A 443 -24.02 21.87 17.57
C GLN A 443 -24.45 23.18 18.29
N PRO A 444 -25.09 23.08 19.47
CA PRO A 444 -25.42 24.28 20.25
C PRO A 444 -24.13 25.00 20.68
N ALA A 445 -24.15 26.33 20.58
CA ALA A 445 -23.02 27.17 20.97
C ALA A 445 -22.67 26.98 22.45
N LYS A 446 -21.46 26.46 22.72
CA LYS A 446 -20.96 26.39 24.11
C LYS A 446 -20.82 27.79 24.68
N GLY A 447 -21.69 28.17 25.64
CA GLY A 447 -21.40 29.30 26.50
C GLY A 447 -22.45 30.42 26.64
N LYS A 448 -23.65 30.33 26.04
CA LYS A 448 -24.72 31.29 26.37
C LYS A 448 -25.87 30.57 27.11
N LYS A 449 -26.04 30.89 28.40
CA LYS A 449 -27.24 30.54 29.15
C LYS A 449 -28.42 31.37 28.58
N GLY A 450 -29.26 30.72 27.80
CA GLY A 450 -30.47 31.30 27.22
C GLY A 450 -30.87 30.50 25.96
N ASP A 451 -32.05 29.88 26.03
CA ASP A 451 -32.73 29.08 24.99
C ASP A 451 -31.87 28.03 24.23
N ASN A 452 -31.82 26.86 24.83
CA ASN A 452 -31.19 25.64 24.26
C ASN A 452 -32.03 25.02 23.14
N LYS A 453 -32.51 25.77 22.15
CA LYS A 453 -33.01 25.16 20.92
C LYS A 453 -31.82 24.87 20.01
N PRO A 454 -31.65 23.63 19.56
CA PRO A 454 -30.63 23.33 18.53
C PRO A 454 -30.91 24.23 17.31
N PRO A 455 -29.85 24.72 16.62
CA PRO A 455 -30.06 25.50 15.41
C PRO A 455 -30.84 24.65 14.37
N ALA A 456 -31.69 25.33 13.61
CA ALA A 456 -32.46 24.64 12.55
C ALA A 456 -31.49 23.91 11.60
N LYS A 457 -31.90 22.70 11.18
CA LYS A 457 -31.07 21.90 10.23
C LYS A 457 -30.76 22.75 8.98
N PRO A 458 -29.51 22.88 8.58
CA PRO A 458 -29.18 23.65 7.39
C PRO A 458 -29.74 22.96 6.14
N THR A 459 -30.12 23.75 5.20
CA THR A 459 -30.78 23.31 3.96
C THR A 459 -30.01 23.73 2.72
N HIS A 460 -29.29 24.84 2.81
CA HIS A 460 -28.52 25.42 1.73
C HIS A 460 -27.11 25.73 2.19
N CYS A 461 -26.19 25.67 1.25
CA CYS A 461 -24.80 26.09 1.44
C CYS A 461 -24.36 26.95 0.27
N THR A 462 -23.71 28.05 0.54
CA THR A 462 -22.99 28.83 -0.47
C THR A 462 -21.50 28.61 -0.26
N ILE A 463 -20.82 28.08 -1.28
CA ILE A 463 -19.38 27.86 -1.31
C ILE A 463 -18.75 28.99 -2.08
N TYR A 464 -17.84 29.71 -1.45
CA TYR A 464 -17.06 30.78 -2.06
C TYR A 464 -15.67 30.25 -2.40
N VAL A 465 -15.27 30.46 -3.68
CA VAL A 465 -13.94 30.09 -4.18
C VAL A 465 -13.16 31.34 -4.60
N ALA A 466 -11.87 31.37 -4.35
CA ALA A 466 -11.01 32.49 -4.67
C ALA A 466 -10.05 32.15 -5.83
N LYS A 467 -9.99 33.01 -6.84
CA LYS A 467 -8.99 32.89 -7.92
C LYS A 467 -7.60 33.30 -7.46
N THR A 468 -7.51 34.25 -6.54
CA THR A 468 -6.27 34.83 -6.05
C THR A 468 -6.26 34.86 -4.53
N TYR A 469 -5.07 34.83 -3.95
CA TYR A 469 -4.90 34.95 -2.51
C TYR A 469 -5.28 36.37 -2.02
N PRO A 470 -5.82 36.52 -0.80
CA PRO A 470 -5.93 37.81 -0.15
C PRO A 470 -4.59 38.55 -0.14
N PRO A 471 -4.55 39.90 -0.26
CA PRO A 471 -3.33 40.66 -0.42
C PRO A 471 -2.21 40.32 0.57
N TRP A 472 -2.56 40.09 1.84
CA TRP A 472 -1.57 39.76 2.88
C TRP A 472 -0.95 38.36 2.69
N GLN A 473 -1.74 37.37 2.24
CA GLN A 473 -1.24 36.02 1.93
C GLN A 473 -0.42 36.02 0.63
N HIS A 474 -0.88 36.78 -0.36
CA HIS A 474 -0.18 36.94 -1.63
C HIS A 474 1.23 37.50 -1.42
N SER A 475 1.37 38.57 -0.58
CA SER A 475 2.67 39.15 -0.28
C SER A 475 3.59 38.16 0.45
N ALA A 476 3.06 37.40 1.41
CA ALA A 476 3.82 36.38 2.14
C ALA A 476 4.28 35.25 1.20
N LEU A 477 3.39 34.70 0.36
CA LEU A 477 3.72 33.64 -0.60
C LEU A 477 4.71 34.11 -1.66
N SER A 478 4.56 35.34 -2.16
CA SER A 478 5.49 35.93 -3.13
C SER A 478 6.90 36.04 -2.57
N LEU A 479 7.05 36.45 -1.31
CA LEU A 479 8.34 36.49 -0.63
C LEU A 479 8.94 35.08 -0.46
N LEU A 480 8.15 34.11 0.01
CA LEU A 480 8.60 32.72 0.15
C LEU A 480 9.02 32.12 -1.18
N GLY A 481 8.23 32.32 -2.23
CA GLY A 481 8.55 31.87 -3.59
C GLY A 481 9.84 32.48 -4.15
N LYS A 482 10.10 33.76 -3.86
CA LYS A 482 11.34 34.44 -4.22
C LYS A 482 12.56 33.81 -3.49
N HIS A 483 12.46 33.62 -2.20
CA HIS A 483 13.53 32.96 -1.42
C HIS A 483 13.78 31.53 -1.88
N TYR A 484 12.74 30.76 -2.12
CA TYR A 484 12.85 29.37 -2.59
C TYR A 484 13.62 29.28 -3.92
N LYS A 485 13.30 30.16 -4.87
CA LYS A 485 13.97 30.21 -6.17
C LYS A 485 15.43 30.70 -6.07
N SER A 486 15.70 31.70 -5.23
CA SER A 486 17.05 32.26 -5.08
C SER A 486 18.01 31.41 -4.26
N ASN A 487 17.50 30.54 -3.39
CA ASN A 487 18.27 29.70 -2.47
C ASN A 487 18.26 28.20 -2.85
N ASN A 488 18.12 27.88 -4.14
CA ASN A 488 18.16 26.50 -4.65
C ASN A 488 17.20 25.54 -3.93
N GLY A 489 15.99 26.00 -3.64
CA GLY A 489 14.96 25.18 -3.02
C GLY A 489 14.96 25.18 -1.48
N ALA A 490 15.71 26.06 -0.85
CA ALA A 490 15.71 26.23 0.59
C ALA A 490 15.02 27.54 1.01
N LEU A 491 14.27 27.49 2.12
CA LEU A 491 13.71 28.70 2.72
C LEU A 491 14.61 29.16 3.89
N PRO A 492 14.78 30.50 4.08
CA PRO A 492 15.54 31.04 5.18
C PRO A 492 14.87 30.78 6.53
N ASP A 493 15.61 31.04 7.63
CA ASP A 493 15.09 30.94 8.98
C ASP A 493 13.87 31.85 9.20
N ASN A 494 12.98 31.42 10.08
CA ASN A 494 11.76 32.15 10.43
C ASN A 494 12.02 33.58 10.89
N LYS A 495 13.17 33.85 11.52
CA LYS A 495 13.57 35.20 11.95
C LYS A 495 13.77 36.14 10.76
N VAL A 496 14.44 35.67 9.71
CA VAL A 496 14.68 36.46 8.51
C VAL A 496 13.38 36.75 7.78
N ILE A 497 12.54 35.73 7.62
CA ILE A 497 11.21 35.88 6.98
C ILE A 497 10.34 36.84 7.78
N ALA A 498 10.29 36.72 9.11
CA ALA A 498 9.51 37.60 9.97
C ALA A 498 9.96 39.06 9.90
N MET A 499 11.27 39.28 9.79
CA MET A 499 11.84 40.64 9.67
C MET A 499 11.48 41.28 8.33
N GLU A 500 11.60 40.54 7.22
CA GLU A 500 11.26 41.03 5.90
C GLU A 500 9.74 41.29 5.76
N LEU A 501 8.89 40.36 6.23
CA LEU A 501 7.44 40.54 6.23
C LEU A 501 7.00 41.68 7.14
N GLY A 502 7.65 41.83 8.31
CA GLY A 502 7.38 42.92 9.25
C GLY A 502 7.74 44.32 8.72
N ALA A 503 8.67 44.37 7.77
CA ALA A 503 9.04 45.61 7.10
C ALA A 503 8.01 46.09 6.03
N MET A 504 7.10 45.20 5.62
CA MET A 504 6.05 45.52 4.63
C MET A 504 4.90 46.26 5.31
N PRO A 505 4.59 47.50 4.93
CA PRO A 505 3.55 48.31 5.59
C PRO A 505 2.17 47.66 5.56
N GLU A 506 1.83 46.97 4.47
CA GLU A 506 0.56 46.29 4.25
C GLU A 506 0.35 45.10 5.16
N LEU A 507 1.42 44.49 5.70
CA LEU A 507 1.36 43.32 6.56
C LEU A 507 1.31 43.62 8.05
N LYS A 508 1.60 44.87 8.46
CA LYS A 508 1.62 45.26 9.90
C LYS A 508 0.32 44.90 10.63
N LYS A 509 -0.81 45.07 10.01
CA LYS A 509 -2.14 44.74 10.55
C LYS A 509 -2.33 43.22 10.74
N TYR A 510 -1.67 42.40 9.93
CA TYR A 510 -1.87 40.97 9.85
C TYR A 510 -0.75 40.14 10.49
N MET A 511 0.25 40.72 11.14
CA MET A 511 1.44 40.01 11.66
C MET A 511 1.12 38.84 12.59
N LYS A 512 0.04 38.92 13.37
CA LYS A 512 -0.44 37.80 14.21
C LYS A 512 -0.93 36.60 13.40
N ARG A 513 -1.34 36.80 12.14
CA ARG A 513 -1.85 35.78 11.21
C ARG A 513 -0.77 35.31 10.22
N VAL A 514 0.17 36.20 9.89
CA VAL A 514 1.19 35.95 8.86
C VAL A 514 2.16 34.86 9.25
N MET A 515 2.71 34.90 10.47
CA MET A 515 3.68 33.88 10.89
C MET A 515 3.11 32.48 11.05
N PRO A 516 1.90 32.25 11.61
CA PRO A 516 1.23 30.96 11.56
C PRO A 516 0.97 30.47 10.12
N PHE A 517 0.62 31.38 9.21
CA PHE A 517 0.45 31.07 7.81
C PHE A 517 1.77 30.62 7.15
N VAL A 518 2.88 31.34 7.39
CA VAL A 518 4.23 30.97 6.92
C VAL A 518 4.62 29.59 7.45
N ALA A 519 4.39 29.30 8.72
CA ALA A 519 4.68 27.99 9.31
C ALA A 519 3.88 26.87 8.62
N MET A 520 2.59 27.10 8.38
CA MET A 520 1.73 26.17 7.64
C MET A 520 2.23 25.93 6.20
N ILE A 521 2.64 26.99 5.50
CA ILE A 521 3.20 26.87 4.13
C ILE A 521 4.51 26.09 4.13
N LYS A 522 5.40 26.31 5.10
CA LYS A 522 6.64 25.53 5.24
C LYS A 522 6.38 24.05 5.45
N ASP A 523 5.48 23.70 6.35
CA ASP A 523 5.06 22.32 6.61
C ASP A 523 4.44 21.66 5.36
N ASN A 524 3.61 22.40 4.65
CA ASN A 524 3.03 21.94 3.39
C ASN A 524 4.07 21.80 2.26
N LEU A 525 5.09 22.67 2.24
CA LEU A 525 6.18 22.60 1.26
C LEU A 525 6.99 21.31 1.39
N GLU A 526 7.26 20.88 2.62
CA GLU A 526 7.93 19.59 2.89
C GLU A 526 7.08 18.40 2.43
N LYS A 527 5.76 18.47 2.61
CA LYS A 527 4.83 17.37 2.28
C LYS A 527 4.44 17.31 0.80
N ASN A 528 4.20 18.46 0.20
CA ASN A 528 3.55 18.58 -1.12
C ASN A 528 4.44 19.19 -2.21
N GLY A 529 5.66 19.58 -1.85
CA GLY A 529 6.63 20.18 -2.79
C GLY A 529 6.36 21.64 -3.15
N PRO A 530 7.12 22.19 -4.11
CA PRO A 530 7.19 23.64 -4.39
C PRO A 530 5.89 24.27 -4.90
N ARG A 531 4.92 23.49 -5.37
CA ARG A 531 3.61 23.98 -5.85
C ARG A 531 2.81 24.71 -4.78
N VAL A 532 3.08 24.47 -3.52
CA VAL A 532 2.45 25.16 -2.39
C VAL A 532 2.76 26.66 -2.39
N LEU A 533 3.82 27.06 -3.08
CA LEU A 533 4.23 28.46 -3.24
C LEU A 533 3.60 29.15 -4.45
N ASP A 534 2.83 28.42 -5.27
CA ASP A 534 2.16 28.99 -6.43
C ASP A 534 1.01 29.91 -6.00
N LEU A 535 0.87 31.01 -6.71
CA LEU A 535 -0.15 32.03 -6.41
C LEU A 535 -1.53 31.71 -6.98
N GLU A 536 -1.58 30.73 -7.87
CA GLU A 536 -2.80 30.23 -8.50
C GLU A 536 -2.79 28.72 -8.51
N LEU A 537 -3.97 28.12 -8.49
CA LEU A 537 -4.11 26.66 -8.63
C LEU A 537 -3.99 26.25 -10.09
N GLU A 538 -3.50 25.04 -10.31
CA GLU A 538 -3.35 24.44 -11.65
C GLU A 538 -4.70 24.04 -12.29
N PHE A 539 -5.80 24.07 -11.53
CA PHE A 539 -7.15 23.70 -11.97
C PHE A 539 -8.19 24.72 -11.51
N ASP A 540 -9.33 24.75 -12.18
CA ASP A 540 -10.47 25.61 -11.83
C ASP A 540 -11.30 24.96 -10.70
N GLU A 541 -11.17 25.50 -9.47
CA GLU A 541 -11.91 25.05 -8.29
C GLU A 541 -13.42 25.06 -8.51
N ARG A 542 -13.94 26.14 -9.14
CA ARG A 542 -15.36 26.29 -9.37
C ARG A 542 -15.89 25.22 -10.32
N ALA A 543 -15.16 24.94 -11.39
CA ALA A 543 -15.52 23.88 -12.34
C ALA A 543 -15.54 22.50 -11.68
N VAL A 544 -14.53 22.16 -10.88
CA VAL A 544 -14.47 20.87 -10.15
C VAL A 544 -15.65 20.72 -9.20
N LEU A 545 -16.01 21.75 -8.45
CA LEU A 545 -17.14 21.70 -7.51
C LEU A 545 -18.49 21.61 -8.24
N LEU A 546 -18.66 22.34 -9.35
CA LEU A 546 -19.89 22.32 -10.14
C LEU A 546 -20.11 20.98 -10.85
N GLU A 547 -19.05 20.37 -11.41
CA GLU A 547 -19.17 19.03 -12.03
C GLU A 547 -19.58 17.96 -11.01
N ASN A 548 -19.28 18.16 -9.73
CA ASN A 548 -19.60 17.23 -8.65
C ASN A 548 -20.65 17.75 -7.66
N ILE A 549 -21.43 18.75 -8.08
CA ILE A 549 -22.38 19.44 -7.20
C ILE A 549 -23.45 18.49 -6.63
N VAL A 550 -23.90 17.53 -7.42
CA VAL A 550 -24.92 16.55 -7.02
C VAL A 550 -24.36 15.60 -5.93
N TYR A 551 -23.11 15.17 -6.08
CA TYR A 551 -22.44 14.39 -5.05
C TYR A 551 -22.35 15.18 -3.73
N LEU A 552 -21.88 16.44 -3.78
CA LEU A 552 -21.77 17.29 -2.60
C LEU A 552 -23.11 17.52 -1.92
N THR A 553 -24.14 17.82 -2.72
CA THR A 553 -25.50 18.04 -2.23
C THR A 553 -26.05 16.80 -1.51
N ASN A 554 -25.87 15.62 -2.10
CA ASN A 554 -26.32 14.35 -1.53
C ASN A 554 -25.50 13.98 -0.27
N SER A 555 -24.18 14.12 -0.33
CA SER A 555 -23.26 13.79 0.76
C SER A 555 -23.47 14.63 2.03
N LEU A 556 -23.90 15.90 1.86
CA LEU A 556 -24.16 16.83 2.95
C LEU A 556 -25.64 16.86 3.35
N GLU A 557 -26.49 16.11 2.67
CA GLU A 557 -27.94 16.11 2.86
C GLU A 557 -28.56 17.52 2.77
N LEU A 558 -28.03 18.35 1.88
CA LEU A 558 -28.54 19.69 1.61
C LEU A 558 -29.50 19.66 0.42
N ASP A 559 -30.33 20.68 0.33
CA ASP A 559 -31.26 20.84 -0.79
C ASP A 559 -30.58 21.52 -1.98
N GLN A 560 -29.70 22.48 -1.69
CA GLN A 560 -28.99 23.23 -2.72
C GLN A 560 -27.61 23.66 -2.22
N ILE A 561 -26.67 23.62 -3.14
CA ILE A 561 -25.32 24.21 -2.97
C ILE A 561 -25.08 25.15 -4.14
N ASP A 562 -24.71 26.37 -3.83
CA ASP A 562 -24.29 27.39 -4.79
C ASP A 562 -22.78 27.58 -4.71
N VAL A 563 -22.10 27.66 -5.86
CA VAL A 563 -20.65 27.92 -5.93
C VAL A 563 -20.42 29.24 -6.64
N VAL A 564 -19.92 30.20 -5.88
CA VAL A 564 -19.71 31.59 -6.35
C VAL A 564 -18.29 32.05 -6.07
N PHE A 565 -17.85 33.10 -6.79
CA PHE A 565 -16.52 33.66 -6.51
C PHE A 565 -16.53 34.54 -5.26
N ALA A 566 -15.44 34.45 -4.49
CA ALA A 566 -15.25 35.28 -3.29
C ALA A 566 -15.23 36.79 -3.58
N SER A 567 -14.90 37.18 -4.82
CA SER A 567 -14.96 38.55 -5.28
C SER A 567 -16.37 39.17 -5.24
N GLU A 568 -17.40 38.32 -5.27
CA GLU A 568 -18.82 38.72 -5.23
C GLU A 568 -19.39 38.75 -3.78
N ALA A 569 -18.57 38.40 -2.79
CA ALA A 569 -18.96 38.27 -1.40
C ALA A 569 -18.58 39.50 -0.55
N ASP A 570 -18.98 39.45 0.73
CA ASP A 570 -18.62 40.45 1.75
C ASP A 570 -17.10 40.46 2.02
N ASP A 571 -16.59 41.56 2.55
CA ASP A 571 -15.16 41.74 2.83
C ASP A 571 -14.59 40.66 3.76
N LYS A 572 -15.37 40.16 4.71
CA LYS A 572 -14.95 39.07 5.58
C LYS A 572 -14.64 37.77 4.81
N VAL A 573 -15.48 37.42 3.84
CA VAL A 573 -15.27 36.25 2.99
C VAL A 573 -14.05 36.45 2.10
N LYS A 574 -13.86 37.65 1.55
CA LYS A 574 -12.70 38.01 0.72
C LYS A 574 -11.38 37.90 1.50
N GLU A 575 -11.38 38.20 2.80
CA GLU A 575 -10.19 38.08 3.64
C GLU A 575 -9.86 36.66 4.05
N ASP A 576 -10.83 35.76 4.14
CA ASP A 576 -10.68 34.40 4.67
C ASP A 576 -10.67 33.32 3.58
N CYS A 577 -11.17 33.63 2.38
CA CYS A 577 -11.18 32.70 1.24
C CYS A 577 -9.88 32.81 0.42
N CYS A 578 -9.25 31.69 0.18
CA CYS A 578 -8.05 31.63 -0.67
C CYS A 578 -8.06 30.39 -1.59
N PRO A 579 -7.27 30.38 -2.66
CA PRO A 579 -7.17 29.23 -3.55
C PRO A 579 -6.89 27.93 -2.79
N GLY A 580 -7.66 26.89 -3.07
CA GLY A 580 -7.55 25.59 -2.40
C GLY A 580 -8.21 25.48 -1.04
N LYS A 581 -8.75 26.59 -0.50
CA LYS A 581 -9.49 26.62 0.78
C LYS A 581 -10.77 27.45 0.63
N PRO A 582 -11.85 26.85 0.12
CA PRO A 582 -13.11 27.52 -0.06
C PRO A 582 -13.72 27.89 1.27
N PHE A 583 -14.44 29.00 1.29
CA PHE A 583 -15.22 29.44 2.44
C PHE A 583 -16.67 29.01 2.23
N CYS A 584 -17.38 28.61 3.27
CA CYS A 584 -18.78 28.20 3.15
C CYS A 584 -19.68 28.88 4.18
N VAL A 585 -20.89 29.15 3.76
CA VAL A 585 -21.96 29.70 4.58
C VAL A 585 -23.19 28.80 4.48
N PHE A 586 -23.64 28.29 5.62
CA PHE A 586 -24.87 27.50 5.71
C PHE A 586 -26.04 28.40 6.08
N ARG A 587 -27.19 28.08 5.50
CA ARG A 587 -28.47 28.71 5.87
C ARG A 587 -29.57 27.66 5.95
N SER A 588 -30.57 27.96 6.78
CA SER A 588 -31.76 27.14 6.93
C SER A 588 -32.97 27.94 6.44
N ASP A 589 -33.64 27.45 5.40
CA ASP A 589 -34.87 28.06 4.95
C ASP A 589 -36.03 27.45 5.73
N PRO A 590 -37.02 28.27 6.15
CA PRO A 590 -38.19 27.79 6.85
C PRO A 590 -38.96 26.81 5.96
N GLY A 591 -39.37 25.68 6.54
CA GLY A 591 -40.17 24.65 5.90
C GLY A 591 -41.34 24.22 6.78
N VAL A 592 -42.28 23.50 6.22
CA VAL A 592 -43.40 22.89 6.92
C VAL A 592 -43.28 21.37 6.80
N ILE A 593 -43.49 20.68 7.89
CA ILE A 593 -43.51 19.24 7.95
C ILE A 593 -44.87 18.76 7.40
N ILE A 594 -44.80 17.97 6.32
CA ILE A 594 -45.98 17.33 5.76
C ILE A 594 -45.81 15.80 5.78
N SER A 595 -46.93 15.11 5.66
CA SER A 595 -46.96 13.65 5.50
C SER A 595 -46.86 13.24 4.04
N LEU A 596 -45.93 12.33 3.74
CA LEU A 596 -45.84 11.62 2.50
C LEU A 596 -46.34 10.18 2.73
N VAL A 597 -47.32 9.76 2.00
CA VAL A 597 -48.01 8.48 2.19
C VAL A 597 -47.84 7.60 0.96
N ASN A 598 -47.40 6.36 1.17
CA ASN A 598 -47.43 5.34 0.14
C ASN A 598 -48.61 4.39 0.43
N PRO A 599 -49.66 4.42 -0.38
CA PRO A 599 -50.82 3.54 -0.21
C PRO A 599 -50.60 2.13 -0.75
N GLN A 600 -49.45 1.79 -1.34
CA GLN A 600 -49.15 0.46 -1.87
C GLN A 600 -48.63 -0.47 -0.76
N PRO A 601 -49.32 -1.60 -0.45
CA PRO A 601 -48.94 -2.49 0.65
C PRO A 601 -47.57 -3.16 0.49
N SER A 602 -47.08 -3.29 -0.77
CA SER A 602 -45.89 -4.03 -1.11
C SER A 602 -44.56 -3.37 -0.72
N ASN A 603 -44.57 -2.08 -0.35
CA ASN A 603 -43.34 -1.28 -0.19
C ASN A 603 -42.98 -0.88 1.23
N GLY A 604 -43.62 -1.43 2.24
CA GLY A 604 -43.19 -1.46 3.64
C GLY A 604 -43.25 -0.17 4.46
N LEU A 605 -43.28 1.02 3.86
CA LEU A 605 -43.40 2.29 4.55
C LEU A 605 -44.64 3.02 4.13
N PHE A 606 -45.66 3.02 4.98
CA PHE A 606 -46.99 3.62 4.66
C PHE A 606 -47.01 5.12 4.76
N SER A 607 -46.21 5.71 5.67
CA SER A 607 -46.09 7.15 5.82
C SER A 607 -44.75 7.58 6.36
N THR A 608 -44.32 8.76 5.94
CA THR A 608 -43.18 9.44 6.47
C THR A 608 -43.41 10.94 6.54
N LYS A 609 -42.70 11.62 7.41
CA LYS A 609 -42.73 13.06 7.50
C LYS A 609 -41.55 13.66 6.78
N ILE A 610 -41.77 14.72 6.03
CA ILE A 610 -40.78 15.42 5.27
C ILE A 610 -40.99 16.93 5.34
N ASP A 611 -39.90 17.70 5.39
CA ASP A 611 -39.90 19.13 5.23
C ASP A 611 -40.14 19.56 3.81
N ILE A 612 -41.14 20.38 3.56
CA ILE A 612 -41.39 21.02 2.27
C ILE A 612 -41.32 22.53 2.44
N ARG A 613 -40.73 23.21 1.45
CA ARG A 613 -40.57 24.67 1.42
C ARG A 613 -41.28 25.27 0.22
N GLN A 614 -41.61 26.54 0.34
CA GLN A 614 -42.17 27.28 -0.75
C GLN A 614 -41.16 27.31 -1.92
N GLY A 615 -41.61 26.94 -3.11
CA GLY A 615 -40.75 26.86 -4.31
C GLY A 615 -40.07 25.51 -4.52
N ASP A 616 -40.29 24.51 -3.65
CA ASP A 616 -39.76 23.18 -3.90
C ASP A 616 -40.27 22.57 -5.20
N SER A 617 -39.39 21.94 -5.94
CA SER A 617 -39.72 21.14 -7.11
C SER A 617 -40.05 19.70 -6.72
N LYS A 618 -40.74 19.00 -7.64
CA LYS A 618 -40.98 17.55 -7.53
C LYS A 618 -39.68 16.81 -7.22
N ASP A 619 -38.58 17.12 -7.94
CA ASP A 619 -37.30 16.43 -7.81
C ASP A 619 -36.65 16.71 -6.46
N SER A 620 -36.82 17.91 -5.88
CA SER A 620 -36.28 18.19 -4.51
C SER A 620 -37.02 17.39 -3.45
N ILE A 621 -38.32 17.23 -3.59
CA ILE A 621 -39.15 16.44 -2.67
C ILE A 621 -38.80 14.94 -2.78
N ILE A 622 -38.69 14.40 -4.01
CA ILE A 622 -38.31 13.01 -4.22
C ILE A 622 -36.93 12.70 -3.66
N ARG A 623 -35.96 13.59 -3.84
CA ARG A 623 -34.63 13.44 -3.23
C ARG A 623 -34.66 13.41 -1.70
N ARG A 624 -35.46 14.27 -1.05
CA ARG A 624 -35.63 14.22 0.40
C ARG A 624 -36.34 12.94 0.86
N LEU A 625 -37.33 12.49 0.10
CA LEU A 625 -38.04 11.24 0.36
C LEU A 625 -37.07 10.05 0.30
N SER A 626 -36.21 9.97 -0.70
CA SER A 626 -35.27 8.85 -0.87
C SER A 626 -34.24 8.77 0.29
N ARG A 627 -33.90 9.90 0.92
CA ARG A 627 -33.04 9.93 2.11
C ARG A 627 -33.71 9.29 3.34
N VAL A 628 -35.02 9.42 3.45
CA VAL A 628 -35.81 8.87 4.55
C VAL A 628 -36.19 7.41 4.25
N ASN A 629 -36.58 7.13 3.01
CA ASN A 629 -36.93 5.79 2.55
C ASN A 629 -35.82 5.20 1.65
N ARG A 630 -34.86 4.51 2.27
CA ARG A 630 -33.74 3.87 1.56
C ARG A 630 -34.14 2.72 0.64
N GLY A 631 -35.40 2.28 0.66
CA GLY A 631 -35.93 1.29 -0.25
C GLY A 631 -36.13 1.84 -1.67
N ILE A 632 -36.16 3.14 -1.87
CA ILE A 632 -36.27 3.80 -3.16
C ILE A 632 -34.90 3.82 -3.85
N LYS A 633 -34.68 2.89 -4.77
CA LYS A 633 -33.40 2.79 -5.50
C LYS A 633 -33.38 3.61 -6.79
N ASP A 634 -34.53 3.77 -7.43
CA ASP A 634 -34.65 4.46 -8.71
C ASP A 634 -35.62 5.65 -8.56
N LEU A 635 -35.04 6.86 -8.48
CA LEU A 635 -35.79 8.10 -8.30
C LEU A 635 -36.72 8.43 -9.49
N SER A 636 -36.38 7.97 -10.69
CA SER A 636 -37.14 8.25 -11.90
C SER A 636 -38.52 7.55 -11.93
N LYS A 637 -38.64 6.46 -11.17
CA LYS A 637 -39.88 5.69 -11.06
C LYS A 637 -40.87 6.26 -10.04
N VAL A 638 -40.38 7.17 -9.17
CA VAL A 638 -41.24 7.74 -8.13
C VAL A 638 -42.25 8.69 -8.74
N LYS A 639 -43.53 8.38 -8.58
CA LYS A 639 -44.65 9.25 -8.94
C LYS A 639 -45.08 9.98 -7.66
N LEU A 640 -45.07 11.31 -7.71
CA LEU A 640 -45.54 12.17 -6.62
C LEU A 640 -46.93 12.77 -7.03
N MET A 641 -47.92 12.60 -6.17
CA MET A 641 -49.27 13.01 -6.42
C MET A 641 -49.83 13.83 -5.27
N ARG A 642 -50.59 14.89 -5.56
CA ARG A 642 -51.31 15.67 -4.58
C ARG A 642 -52.65 15.04 -4.28
N TYR A 643 -52.99 14.91 -3.01
CA TYR A 643 -54.32 14.44 -2.64
C TYR A 643 -55.28 15.66 -2.54
N GLU A 644 -56.26 15.70 -3.40
CA GLU A 644 -57.35 16.71 -3.40
C GLU A 644 -58.65 16.05 -2.94
N ASP A 645 -59.10 16.44 -1.74
CA ASP A 645 -60.42 16.08 -1.27
C ASP A 645 -61.17 17.37 -0.90
N PRO A 646 -62.35 17.61 -1.44
CA PRO A 646 -63.11 18.81 -1.20
C PRO A 646 -63.78 18.88 0.22
N VAL A 647 -63.66 17.82 1.03
CA VAL A 647 -64.36 17.73 2.33
C VAL A 647 -63.36 17.95 3.47
N LEU A 648 -63.56 19.00 4.27
CA LEU A 648 -62.84 19.27 5.51
C LEU A 648 -63.19 18.20 6.55
N GLY A 649 -62.27 17.33 6.92
CA GLY A 649 -62.40 16.29 7.97
C GLY A 649 -61.42 15.14 7.80
N PRO A 650 -61.38 14.14 8.73
CA PRO A 650 -60.52 12.98 8.62
C PRO A 650 -60.76 12.25 7.27
N ARG A 651 -59.73 12.17 6.46
CA ARG A 651 -59.81 11.66 5.09
C ARG A 651 -59.33 10.23 5.07
N ARG A 652 -60.04 9.35 4.34
CA ARG A 652 -59.62 7.97 4.09
C ARG A 652 -58.95 7.90 2.73
N ILE A 653 -57.69 7.46 2.70
CA ILE A 653 -57.00 7.14 1.47
C ILE A 653 -57.20 5.65 1.24
N PRO A 654 -57.88 5.22 0.18
CA PRO A 654 -58.06 3.81 -0.09
C PRO A 654 -56.69 3.17 -0.43
N VAL A 655 -56.51 1.92 0.01
CA VAL A 655 -55.37 1.10 -0.41
C VAL A 655 -55.52 0.87 -1.92
N LEU A 656 -54.55 1.41 -2.71
CA LEU A 656 -54.67 1.48 -4.14
C LEU A 656 -54.44 0.12 -4.82
N GLY A 657 -55.49 -0.37 -5.48
CA GLY A 657 -55.37 -1.31 -6.60
C GLY A 657 -55.68 -0.67 -7.95
N LYS A 658 -56.04 0.60 -8.04
CA LYS A 658 -56.39 1.33 -9.27
C LYS A 658 -55.90 2.74 -9.26
N GLU A 659 -55.33 3.20 -10.38
CA GLU A 659 -54.79 4.54 -10.62
C GLU A 659 -55.83 5.67 -10.64
N GLU A 660 -56.88 5.64 -9.84
CA GLU A 660 -58.07 6.43 -10.13
C GLU A 660 -58.53 7.33 -9.00
N GLU A 661 -59.02 8.46 -9.45
CA GLU A 661 -59.91 9.45 -8.88
C GLU A 661 -59.28 10.48 -7.89
N GLY A 662 -59.24 11.70 -8.36
CA GLY A 662 -58.95 12.89 -7.55
C GLY A 662 -57.44 13.22 -7.35
N LYS A 663 -56.55 12.60 -8.13
CA LYS A 663 -55.11 12.75 -7.97
C LYS A 663 -54.49 13.47 -9.15
N LEU A 664 -53.95 14.65 -8.92
CA LEU A 664 -53.16 15.37 -9.91
C LEU A 664 -51.68 15.03 -9.75
N PRO A 665 -50.98 14.61 -10.82
CA PRO A 665 -49.54 14.42 -10.77
C PRO A 665 -48.86 15.77 -10.48
N VAL A 666 -47.90 15.75 -9.60
CA VAL A 666 -47.06 16.92 -9.29
C VAL A 666 -46.03 17.05 -10.41
N SER A 667 -46.03 18.18 -11.10
CA SER A 667 -45.04 18.52 -12.10
C SER A 667 -43.87 19.29 -11.47
N ASN A 668 -42.71 19.37 -12.15
CA ASN A 668 -41.59 20.20 -11.68
C ASN A 668 -41.91 21.70 -11.60
N SER A 669 -42.89 22.17 -12.34
CA SER A 669 -43.38 23.54 -12.33
C SER A 669 -44.46 23.83 -11.26
N SER A 670 -44.90 22.81 -10.50
CA SER A 670 -45.91 23.00 -9.44
C SER A 670 -45.31 23.82 -8.30
N VAL A 671 -46.02 24.94 -7.97
CA VAL A 671 -45.66 25.75 -6.78
C VAL A 671 -46.47 25.22 -5.58
N PHE A 672 -45.79 24.85 -4.53
CA PHE A 672 -46.42 24.40 -3.30
C PHE A 672 -46.79 25.61 -2.43
N HIS A 673 -48.09 25.80 -2.20
CA HIS A 673 -48.60 26.68 -1.19
C HIS A 673 -48.57 25.92 0.15
N ILE A 674 -47.69 26.30 1.06
CA ILE A 674 -47.42 25.58 2.32
C ILE A 674 -48.47 26.00 3.35
N SER A 675 -49.21 25.01 3.88
CA SER A 675 -50.02 25.18 5.07
C SER A 675 -49.17 25.05 6.34
N LEU A 676 -49.40 25.87 7.34
CA LEU A 676 -48.73 25.78 8.63
C LEU A 676 -49.21 24.61 9.51
N GLN A 677 -50.13 23.78 9.00
CA GLN A 677 -50.69 22.66 9.77
C GLN A 677 -49.93 21.34 9.46
N GLU A 678 -49.54 20.65 10.52
CA GLU A 678 -48.89 19.35 10.44
C GLU A 678 -49.92 18.25 10.14
N SER A 679 -49.70 17.43 9.13
CA SER A 679 -50.54 16.27 8.80
C SER A 679 -50.21 15.08 9.72
N LYS A 680 -51.26 14.37 10.21
CA LYS A 680 -51.15 13.14 10.98
C LYS A 680 -51.77 11.98 10.22
N VAL A 681 -51.09 10.87 10.22
CA VAL A 681 -51.50 9.64 9.52
C VAL A 681 -51.68 8.50 10.52
N HIS A 682 -52.79 7.81 10.46
CA HIS A 682 -53.09 6.63 11.28
C HIS A 682 -53.55 5.46 10.42
N MET A 683 -53.14 4.25 10.82
CA MET A 683 -53.68 3.01 10.23
C MET A 683 -54.98 2.63 10.93
N SER A 684 -56.00 2.25 10.13
CA SER A 684 -57.23 1.70 10.65
C SER A 684 -57.61 0.46 9.85
N ASP A 685 -58.52 -0.38 10.38
CA ASP A 685 -58.99 -1.61 9.73
C ASP A 685 -59.60 -1.37 8.33
N ASN A 686 -59.98 -0.15 8.03
CA ASN A 686 -60.58 0.28 6.78
C ASN A 686 -59.63 1.11 5.88
N GLY A 687 -58.34 1.09 6.12
CA GLY A 687 -57.30 1.80 5.35
C GLY A 687 -56.61 2.93 6.05
N LEU A 688 -55.79 3.71 5.33
CA LEU A 688 -55.09 4.88 5.86
C LEU A 688 -56.03 6.04 6.10
N LYS A 689 -56.03 6.56 7.33
CA LYS A 689 -56.76 7.75 7.75
C LYS A 689 -55.77 8.89 7.94
N VAL A 690 -56.01 10.01 7.27
CA VAL A 690 -55.19 11.21 7.33
C VAL A 690 -55.98 12.34 7.99
N ASP A 691 -55.44 12.90 9.06
CA ASP A 691 -56.00 14.10 9.65
C ASP A 691 -55.66 15.36 8.83
N ILE A 692 -56.33 16.47 9.12
CA ILE A 692 -56.22 17.73 8.37
C ILE A 692 -54.75 18.15 8.23
N GLY A 693 -54.36 18.52 7.01
CA GLY A 693 -53.02 18.99 6.65
C GLY A 693 -52.69 18.69 5.18
N ASP A 694 -51.61 19.24 4.69
CA ASP A 694 -51.16 18.94 3.34
C ASP A 694 -50.52 17.54 3.27
N THR A 695 -51.07 16.68 2.42
CA THR A 695 -50.61 15.32 2.24
C THR A 695 -50.26 15.07 0.77
N LEU A 696 -49.12 14.55 0.58
CA LEU A 696 -48.65 14.05 -0.71
C LEU A 696 -48.66 12.52 -0.72
N ILE A 697 -49.01 11.95 -1.88
CA ILE A 697 -48.94 10.51 -2.13
C ILE A 697 -47.76 10.25 -3.03
N TYR A 698 -46.97 9.26 -2.69
CA TYR A 698 -45.90 8.77 -3.55
C TYR A 698 -46.17 7.29 -3.91
N LEU A 699 -45.82 6.94 -5.14
CA LEU A 699 -45.84 5.57 -5.64
C LEU A 699 -44.45 5.26 -6.16
N VAL A 700 -44.00 4.04 -5.94
CA VAL A 700 -42.67 3.60 -6.36
C VAL A 700 -42.76 2.57 -7.45
#